data_2f533329a19e0ca1089e5ca623621cc7
#
_entry.id   2f533329a19e0ca1089e5ca623621cc7
#
_cell.length_a   1.000
_cell.length_b   1.000
_cell.length_c   1.000
_cell.angle_alpha   90.00
_cell.angle_beta   90.00
_cell.angle_gamma   90.00
#
_symmetry.space_group_name_H-M   'P 1'
#
loop_
_entity.id
_entity.type
_entity.pdbx_description
1 polymer ?
#
loop_
_entity_poly.entity_id
_entity_poly.type
_entity_poly.pdbx_seq_one_letter_code
_entity_poly.pdbx_strand_id
1 'polypeptide(L)'
;MMAHRIKRALTLAVFALAMAMPAAAQSRIKSMPGYDQWAEISPKIAGSVRSGAIAPTWAADSASFDYTLEGVRWRFDVATLKAGRVEDAPGEPALAGPAAQPAAAAPGGLVLARGRGREADVVAPDGKSRAFSRDYNIWYAPGDGGAERQISFDDGAKQRIRHGVGSYVYLEEFSVSQPVWWSPDGARLAWMRYDEGKVDDYFLQLDQTRTLSTVLTQAYPHAGANNPVADLMVFDFATGQTRRMDVREGLPFSNNVIGHYIWNAQWTKDGAAILVRRADRLQKHYDIAACDPATGACQSVVRESRPASWAQGGAPRFLEDGNRFIWTSERNDFRNLYLYDLSGKLLTTLTRHRFDAVDVVKVDEAAGLLWYTARSGDTPMKIQLHRVTLDGRNDVRLTHPRLNHRVELAPDGKHFIDVEQAHDTPPITRLRDLDGKLLATVASSDLSQFDALGLEKAAQFTFIAADGQTRLHGMMQFPSNFDPSKKYPVLLNVYGGPGSNGLNETFATANPLAEYGFIILRLDARTNAGRGRKVLDQSYQQLGIVEIDDFAAGIRAATERSYVDATRIGVYGTSYGGSVAALMLMRYPDLVHAAAASSPVTDYRLYDTAYSERYLGLPEQSPAAYDRSAVMTYVDGLKGDLMVYFGTSDDNVHPKNSLQLIRALQAAGKSFEVQVGPDRGHTGMDQTRMMEFFIERLILDRGDASTSGIRPDSP
;
A
#
# COMPACT_ATOMS: atom_id res chain seq x y z
N MET A 1 72.63 -15.42 26.13
CA MET A 1 71.94 -14.52 25.16
C MET A 1 71.16 -15.24 24.07
N MET A 2 71.36 -16.52 23.82
CA MET A 2 70.70 -17.25 22.73
C MET A 2 69.30 -17.85 23.11
N ALA A 3 69.08 -18.16 24.37
CA ALA A 3 67.82 -18.73 24.87
C ALA A 3 66.62 -17.75 24.98
N HIS A 4 66.91 -16.42 25.00
CA HIS A 4 65.82 -15.41 25.11
C HIS A 4 65.25 -14.99 23.73
N ARG A 5 66.00 -15.22 22.62
CA ARG A 5 65.54 -14.92 21.28
C ARG A 5 64.59 -16.00 20.70
N ILE A 6 64.76 -17.21 21.10
CA ILE A 6 63.92 -18.35 20.65
C ILE A 6 62.52 -18.31 21.31
N LYS A 7 62.40 -17.88 22.56
CA LYS A 7 61.07 -17.75 23.22
C LYS A 7 60.24 -16.59 22.67
N ARG A 8 60.87 -15.50 22.17
CA ARG A 8 60.13 -14.40 21.54
C ARG A 8 59.68 -14.73 20.11
N ALA A 9 60.40 -15.57 19.39
CA ALA A 9 60.03 -15.98 18.04
C ALA A 9 58.86 -17.00 18.06
N LEU A 10 58.78 -17.90 19.06
CA LEU A 10 57.67 -18.82 19.23
C LEU A 10 56.40 -18.11 19.70
N THR A 11 56.49 -17.12 20.58
CA THR A 11 55.32 -16.35 21.05
C THR A 11 54.73 -15.45 19.96
N LEU A 12 55.54 -14.92 19.07
CA LEU A 12 55.06 -14.15 17.90
C LEU A 12 54.49 -15.05 16.80
N ALA A 13 54.96 -16.27 16.62
CA ALA A 13 54.40 -17.21 15.65
C ALA A 13 53.03 -17.76 16.08
N VAL A 14 52.79 -17.96 17.41
CA VAL A 14 51.48 -18.40 17.93
C VAL A 14 50.49 -17.25 17.90
N PHE A 15 50.91 -15.98 18.10
CA PHE A 15 50.02 -14.84 17.95
C PHE A 15 49.71 -14.49 16.47
N ALA A 16 50.62 -14.75 15.55
CA ALA A 16 50.40 -14.54 14.12
C ALA A 16 49.49 -15.62 13.48
N LEU A 17 49.48 -16.85 14.03
CA LEU A 17 48.52 -17.90 13.58
C LEU A 17 47.11 -17.69 14.12
N ALA A 18 46.91 -16.93 15.20
CA ALA A 18 45.60 -16.60 15.74
C ALA A 18 44.94 -15.38 15.03
N MET A 19 45.67 -14.64 14.17
CA MET A 19 45.14 -13.48 13.43
C MET A 19 44.89 -13.74 11.95
N ALA A 20 44.99 -14.96 11.49
CA ALA A 20 44.75 -15.33 10.09
C ALA A 20 43.59 -16.29 9.93
N MET A 21 42.51 -16.10 10.71
CA MET A 21 41.21 -16.53 10.25
C MET A 21 40.65 -15.37 9.42
N PRO A 22 40.39 -15.55 8.11
CA PRO A 22 39.56 -14.59 7.43
C PRO A 22 38.24 -14.61 8.17
N ALA A 23 37.78 -13.46 8.58
CA ALA A 23 36.39 -13.25 9.00
C ALA A 23 35.51 -13.43 7.75
N ALA A 24 35.38 -14.66 7.28
CA ALA A 24 34.22 -15.09 6.58
C ALA A 24 33.12 -15.07 7.66
N ALA A 25 32.45 -13.91 7.78
CA ALA A 25 31.16 -13.87 8.42
C ALA A 25 30.31 -14.91 7.67
N GLN A 26 30.26 -16.14 8.20
CA GLN A 26 29.49 -17.20 7.60
C GLN A 26 28.02 -16.81 7.79
N SER A 27 27.40 -16.33 6.72
CA SER A 27 25.96 -16.26 6.68
C SER A 27 25.46 -17.67 6.95
N ARG A 28 24.85 -17.90 8.11
CA ARG A 28 24.40 -19.19 8.61
C ARG A 28 23.49 -19.89 7.60
N ILE A 29 22.69 -19.12 6.87
CA ILE A 29 21.77 -19.62 5.84
C ILE A 29 22.48 -20.47 4.78
N LYS A 30 23.78 -20.20 4.49
CA LYS A 30 24.52 -20.94 3.46
C LYS A 30 24.73 -22.43 3.77
N SER A 31 24.63 -22.79 5.05
CA SER A 31 24.74 -24.19 5.51
C SER A 31 23.37 -24.83 5.78
N MET A 32 22.27 -24.11 5.53
CA MET A 32 20.92 -24.58 5.81
C MET A 32 20.29 -25.30 4.60
N PRO A 33 19.35 -26.25 4.84
CA PRO A 33 18.59 -26.90 3.78
C PRO A 33 17.93 -25.90 2.82
N GLY A 34 17.93 -26.21 1.53
CA GLY A 34 17.33 -25.40 0.48
C GLY A 34 18.19 -24.22 0.00
N TYR A 35 19.30 -23.87 0.70
CA TYR A 35 20.12 -22.73 0.28
C TYR A 35 20.73 -22.92 -1.11
N ASP A 36 21.26 -24.09 -1.41
CA ASP A 36 21.93 -24.34 -2.71
C ASP A 36 20.95 -24.17 -3.88
N GLN A 37 19.73 -24.71 -3.75
CA GLN A 37 18.66 -24.52 -4.73
C GLN A 37 18.26 -23.05 -4.84
N TRP A 38 18.07 -22.37 -3.73
CA TRP A 38 17.76 -20.93 -3.71
C TRP A 38 18.87 -20.10 -4.38
N ALA A 39 20.14 -20.38 -4.05
CA ALA A 39 21.29 -19.66 -4.60
C ALA A 39 21.43 -19.87 -6.11
N GLU A 40 21.09 -21.05 -6.61
CA GLU A 40 21.14 -21.38 -8.03
C GLU A 40 19.96 -20.79 -8.81
N ILE A 41 18.74 -20.90 -8.34
CA ILE A 41 17.50 -20.60 -9.08
C ILE A 41 17.03 -19.16 -8.86
N SER A 42 17.04 -18.66 -7.62
CA SER A 42 16.49 -17.34 -7.25
C SER A 42 17.01 -16.19 -8.11
N PRO A 43 18.30 -16.07 -8.43
CA PRO A 43 18.79 -14.99 -9.28
C PRO A 43 18.26 -15.02 -10.73
N LYS A 44 17.82 -16.20 -11.19
CA LYS A 44 17.34 -16.42 -12.56
C LYS A 44 15.83 -16.17 -12.70
N ILE A 45 15.07 -16.18 -11.59
CA ILE A 45 13.60 -16.07 -11.60
C ILE A 45 13.15 -14.77 -12.24
N ALA A 46 13.73 -13.64 -11.87
CA ALA A 46 13.30 -12.32 -12.38
C ALA A 46 13.39 -12.21 -13.92
N GLY A 47 14.36 -12.88 -14.53
CA GLY A 47 14.56 -12.91 -15.99
C GLY A 47 13.94 -14.10 -16.70
N SER A 48 13.26 -15.01 -15.97
CA SER A 48 12.74 -16.27 -16.52
C SER A 48 11.54 -16.08 -17.46
N VAL A 49 10.84 -14.95 -17.34
CA VAL A 49 9.70 -14.60 -18.18
C VAL A 49 10.02 -13.33 -18.98
N ARG A 50 10.05 -13.44 -20.29
CA ARG A 50 10.05 -12.25 -21.14
C ARG A 50 8.61 -11.80 -21.29
N SER A 51 8.30 -10.68 -20.65
CA SER A 51 6.91 -10.22 -20.52
C SER A 51 6.39 -9.65 -21.85
N GLY A 52 5.21 -10.09 -22.29
CA GLY A 52 4.44 -9.50 -23.36
C GLY A 52 3.63 -8.25 -22.95
N ALA A 53 3.75 -7.80 -21.71
CA ALA A 53 3.13 -6.55 -21.26
C ALA A 53 3.96 -5.36 -21.75
N ILE A 54 3.32 -4.43 -22.46
CA ILE A 54 3.93 -3.17 -22.90
C ILE A 54 3.25 -1.97 -22.23
N ALA A 55 3.95 -0.81 -22.23
CA ALA A 55 3.40 0.50 -21.99
C ALA A 55 3.51 1.31 -23.29
N PRO A 56 2.40 1.61 -23.97
CA PRO A 56 2.44 2.35 -25.23
C PRO A 56 2.65 3.84 -24.98
N THR A 57 3.34 4.50 -25.89
CA THR A 57 3.36 5.96 -26.02
C THR A 57 2.69 6.31 -27.34
N TRP A 58 1.45 6.74 -27.27
CA TRP A 58 0.65 7.06 -28.44
C TRP A 58 1.13 8.32 -29.14
N ALA A 59 1.15 8.32 -30.48
CA ALA A 59 1.20 9.54 -31.26
C ALA A 59 -0.08 10.35 -31.07
N ALA A 60 0.01 11.68 -31.16
CA ALA A 60 -1.13 12.59 -30.90
C ALA A 60 -2.33 12.34 -31.84
N ASP A 61 -2.09 11.88 -33.06
CA ASP A 61 -3.09 11.52 -34.04
C ASP A 61 -3.61 10.08 -33.89
N SER A 62 -3.09 9.31 -32.94
CA SER A 62 -3.40 7.90 -32.68
C SER A 62 -3.12 6.96 -33.88
N ALA A 63 -2.43 7.42 -34.92
CA ALA A 63 -2.07 6.58 -36.07
C ALA A 63 -1.02 5.52 -35.72
N SER A 64 -0.24 5.74 -34.65
CA SER A 64 0.79 4.82 -34.19
C SER A 64 1.03 4.96 -32.67
N PHE A 65 1.75 4.00 -32.12
CA PHE A 65 2.32 4.10 -30.77
C PHE A 65 3.69 3.45 -30.72
N ASP A 66 4.55 4.05 -29.90
CA ASP A 66 5.88 3.50 -29.59
C ASP A 66 5.81 2.68 -28.30
N TYR A 67 6.63 1.66 -28.20
CA TYR A 67 6.79 0.85 -26.99
C TYR A 67 8.18 0.21 -26.94
N THR A 68 8.61 -0.18 -25.76
CA THR A 68 9.83 -0.93 -25.54
C THR A 68 9.51 -2.39 -25.25
N LEU A 69 10.13 -3.31 -25.98
CA LEU A 69 10.08 -4.74 -25.71
C LEU A 69 11.50 -5.30 -25.74
N GLU A 70 11.93 -5.97 -24.68
CA GLU A 70 13.28 -6.52 -24.50
C GLU A 70 14.41 -5.48 -24.73
N GLY A 71 14.20 -4.24 -24.30
CA GLY A 71 15.17 -3.16 -24.48
C GLY A 71 15.23 -2.59 -25.90
N VAL A 72 14.43 -3.09 -26.82
CA VAL A 72 14.32 -2.60 -28.21
C VAL A 72 13.09 -1.73 -28.34
N ARG A 73 13.23 -0.55 -28.97
CA ARG A 73 12.13 0.36 -29.29
C ARG A 73 11.44 -0.07 -30.57
N TRP A 74 10.12 -0.16 -30.51
CA TRP A 74 9.23 -0.53 -31.60
C TRP A 74 8.19 0.55 -31.83
N ARG A 75 7.76 0.73 -33.07
CA ARG A 75 6.60 1.53 -33.47
C ARG A 75 5.55 0.61 -34.08
N PHE A 76 4.34 0.65 -33.54
CA PHE A 76 3.19 -0.05 -34.12
C PHE A 76 2.35 0.92 -34.92
N ASP A 77 2.09 0.58 -36.19
CA ASP A 77 1.21 1.34 -37.07
C ASP A 77 -0.20 0.73 -37.06
N VAL A 78 -1.18 1.56 -36.67
CA VAL A 78 -2.56 1.12 -36.44
C VAL A 78 -3.29 0.76 -37.71
N ALA A 79 -2.98 1.43 -38.82
CA ALA A 79 -3.67 1.17 -40.12
C ALA A 79 -3.21 -0.14 -40.76
N THR A 80 -1.90 -0.44 -40.66
CA THR A 80 -1.33 -1.66 -41.24
C THR A 80 -1.31 -2.83 -40.28
N LEU A 81 -1.54 -2.59 -38.96
CA LEU A 81 -1.45 -3.57 -37.89
C LEU A 81 -0.07 -4.24 -37.80
N LYS A 82 1.00 -3.50 -38.05
CA LYS A 82 2.37 -4.00 -38.06
C LYS A 82 3.27 -3.18 -37.14
N ALA A 83 4.20 -3.87 -36.49
CA ALA A 83 5.29 -3.24 -35.74
C ALA A 83 6.57 -3.20 -36.56
N GLY A 84 7.27 -2.08 -36.53
CA GLY A 84 8.60 -1.89 -37.07
C GLY A 84 9.60 -1.45 -35.96
N ARG A 85 10.84 -1.89 -36.06
CA ARG A 85 11.89 -1.43 -35.13
C ARG A 85 12.20 0.04 -35.39
N VAL A 86 12.30 0.83 -34.34
CA VAL A 86 12.73 2.24 -34.40
C VAL A 86 14.22 2.29 -34.12
N GLU A 87 14.99 2.89 -35.03
CA GLU A 87 16.39 3.19 -34.77
C GLU A 87 16.49 4.40 -33.83
N ASP A 88 17.22 4.27 -32.75
CA ASP A 88 17.40 5.36 -31.80
C ASP A 88 18.21 6.48 -32.44
N ALA A 89 17.62 7.67 -32.52
CA ALA A 89 18.37 8.86 -32.89
C ALA A 89 19.34 9.23 -31.76
N PRO A 90 20.57 9.65 -32.04
CA PRO A 90 21.51 10.03 -30.99
C PRO A 90 20.97 11.18 -30.15
N GLY A 91 20.70 10.92 -28.85
CA GLY A 91 20.27 11.92 -27.84
C GLY A 91 18.80 11.91 -27.45
N GLU A 92 17.97 11.02 -27.95
CA GLU A 92 16.62 10.83 -27.40
C GLU A 92 16.65 10.08 -26.06
N PRO A 93 15.92 10.55 -25.01
CA PRO A 93 15.81 9.82 -23.77
C PRO A 93 15.10 8.47 -24.00
N ALA A 94 15.61 7.40 -23.40
CA ALA A 94 14.97 6.09 -23.44
C ALA A 94 13.50 6.21 -22.96
N LEU A 95 12.56 5.62 -23.70
CA LEU A 95 11.18 5.51 -23.25
C LEU A 95 11.14 4.78 -21.93
N ALA A 96 10.41 5.32 -20.94
CA ALA A 96 10.23 4.65 -19.67
C ALA A 96 9.58 3.27 -19.95
N GLY A 97 10.26 2.21 -19.62
CA GLY A 97 9.68 0.88 -19.57
C GLY A 97 8.46 0.85 -18.63
N PRO A 98 7.57 -0.16 -18.73
CA PRO A 98 6.47 -0.29 -17.78
C PRO A 98 7.05 -0.19 -16.38
N ALA A 99 6.50 0.74 -15.57
CA ALA A 99 6.96 0.97 -14.21
C ALA A 99 7.04 -0.39 -13.50
N ALA A 100 8.25 -0.87 -13.29
CA ALA A 100 8.46 -2.02 -12.42
C ALA A 100 7.77 -1.69 -11.10
N GLN A 101 7.00 -2.62 -10.56
CA GLN A 101 6.58 -2.50 -9.17
C GLN A 101 7.82 -2.10 -8.37
N PRO A 102 7.74 -1.08 -7.48
CA PRO A 102 8.93 -0.60 -6.81
C PRO A 102 9.65 -1.80 -6.21
N ALA A 103 10.84 -2.07 -6.73
CA ALA A 103 11.74 -3.04 -6.16
C ALA A 103 11.93 -2.67 -4.69
N ALA A 104 11.90 -3.65 -3.82
CA ALA A 104 12.21 -3.46 -2.41
C ALA A 104 13.47 -2.59 -2.32
N ALA A 105 13.35 -1.46 -1.64
CA ALA A 105 14.40 -0.45 -1.57
C ALA A 105 15.73 -1.10 -1.21
N ALA A 106 16.78 -0.74 -1.96
CA ALA A 106 18.12 -1.22 -1.72
C ALA A 106 18.53 -0.98 -0.25
N PRO A 107 19.22 -1.92 0.40
CA PRO A 107 19.60 -1.76 1.79
C PRO A 107 20.62 -0.61 1.89
N GLY A 108 20.23 0.50 2.52
CA GLY A 108 21.15 1.60 2.83
C GLY A 108 20.64 3.02 2.65
N GLY A 109 19.47 3.27 2.06
CA GLY A 109 18.87 4.59 2.03
C GLY A 109 18.07 4.84 3.30
N LEU A 110 18.40 5.86 4.08
CA LEU A 110 17.46 6.47 5.01
C LEU A 110 16.22 6.89 4.19
N VAL A 111 15.18 6.07 4.20
CA VAL A 111 13.84 6.55 3.85
C VAL A 111 13.47 7.46 5.02
N LEU A 112 13.80 8.74 4.88
CA LEU A 112 13.32 9.75 5.81
C LEU A 112 11.80 9.67 5.78
N ALA A 113 11.33 9.21 6.82
CA ALA A 113 10.03 9.15 7.39
C ALA A 113 8.96 9.99 6.70
N ARG A 114 7.84 9.36 6.37
CA ARG A 114 6.59 9.99 5.95
C ARG A 114 6.10 11.06 6.94
N GLY A 115 6.59 11.03 8.18
CA GLY A 115 6.22 11.97 9.25
C GLY A 115 6.82 13.38 9.17
N ARG A 116 7.79 13.65 8.30
CA ARG A 116 8.21 15.01 7.98
C ARG A 116 7.47 15.46 6.74
N GLY A 117 6.40 16.23 6.92
CA GLY A 117 5.73 16.91 5.83
C GLY A 117 6.78 17.61 4.96
N ARG A 118 6.77 17.30 3.66
CA ARG A 118 7.65 17.96 2.71
C ARG A 118 7.23 19.42 2.60
N GLU A 119 8.18 20.35 2.67
CA GLU A 119 7.91 21.75 2.37
C GLU A 119 7.32 21.86 0.96
N ALA A 120 6.22 22.60 0.83
CA ALA A 120 5.58 22.80 -0.45
C ALA A 120 6.47 23.65 -1.35
N ASP A 121 6.46 23.35 -2.63
CA ASP A 121 7.05 24.16 -3.69
C ASP A 121 6.23 23.95 -4.96
N VAL A 122 5.31 24.89 -5.23
CA VAL A 122 4.32 24.78 -6.30
C VAL A 122 4.43 25.96 -7.27
N VAL A 123 4.57 25.66 -8.54
CA VAL A 123 4.63 26.64 -9.63
C VAL A 123 3.22 27.12 -9.95
N ALA A 124 3.05 28.43 -10.14
CA ALA A 124 1.80 29.04 -10.54
C ALA A 124 1.44 28.69 -12.02
N PRO A 125 0.18 28.90 -12.44
CA PRO A 125 -0.23 28.68 -13.84
C PRO A 125 0.55 29.50 -14.88
N ASP A 126 1.18 30.62 -14.48
CA ASP A 126 2.04 31.42 -15.35
C ASP A 126 3.39 30.74 -15.69
N GLY A 127 3.69 29.59 -15.08
CA GLY A 127 4.93 28.82 -15.26
C GLY A 127 6.18 29.46 -14.66
N LYS A 128 6.06 30.57 -13.93
CA LYS A 128 7.19 31.37 -13.43
C LYS A 128 7.11 31.69 -11.95
N SER A 129 5.95 32.14 -11.49
CA SER A 129 5.71 32.46 -10.07
C SER A 129 5.64 31.16 -9.25
N ARG A 130 6.04 31.20 -7.98
CA ARG A 130 6.06 30.04 -7.09
C ARG A 130 5.50 30.37 -5.73
N ALA A 131 4.82 29.43 -5.12
CA ALA A 131 4.47 29.43 -3.70
C ALA A 131 5.19 28.25 -3.01
N PHE A 132 5.81 28.52 -1.87
CA PHE A 132 6.57 27.50 -1.14
C PHE A 132 6.45 27.69 0.37
N SER A 133 6.75 26.62 1.12
CA SER A 133 6.81 26.68 2.57
C SER A 133 8.25 26.91 3.02
N ARG A 134 8.44 27.79 4.01
CA ARG A 134 9.69 28.01 4.73
C ARG A 134 9.37 28.25 6.21
N ASP A 135 10.01 27.54 7.12
CA ASP A 135 9.77 27.63 8.56
C ASP A 135 8.28 27.50 8.93
N TYR A 136 7.58 26.57 8.24
CA TYR A 136 6.14 26.33 8.34
C TYR A 136 5.24 27.52 7.96
N ASN A 137 5.76 28.51 7.26
CA ASN A 137 4.98 29.61 6.69
C ASN A 137 4.96 29.54 5.15
N ILE A 138 3.91 30.09 4.54
CA ILE A 138 3.79 30.24 3.09
C ILE A 138 4.54 31.49 2.64
N TRP A 139 5.36 31.32 1.61
CA TRP A 139 6.10 32.34 0.90
C TRP A 139 5.73 32.34 -0.58
N TYR A 140 5.89 33.47 -1.20
CA TYR A 140 5.65 33.71 -2.61
C TYR A 140 6.89 34.31 -3.28
N ALA A 141 7.31 33.73 -4.41
CA ALA A 141 8.34 34.28 -5.29
C ALA A 141 7.70 34.69 -6.62
N PRO A 142 7.70 35.98 -6.99
CA PRO A 142 7.15 36.44 -8.26
C PRO A 142 7.98 36.00 -9.44
N GLY A 143 7.32 35.69 -10.58
CA GLY A 143 7.98 35.15 -11.79
C GLY A 143 8.83 36.16 -12.57
N ASP A 144 8.76 37.45 -12.22
CA ASP A 144 9.59 38.53 -12.80
C ASP A 144 10.94 38.72 -12.11
N GLY A 145 11.25 37.87 -11.09
CA GLY A 145 12.48 37.97 -10.30
C GLY A 145 12.44 39.00 -9.17
N GLY A 146 11.26 39.49 -8.83
CA GLY A 146 11.03 40.39 -7.68
C GLY A 146 11.34 39.66 -6.35
N ALA A 147 11.37 40.46 -5.26
CA ALA A 147 11.67 39.96 -3.92
C ALA A 147 10.62 38.93 -3.43
N GLU A 148 11.12 37.84 -2.81
CA GLU A 148 10.24 36.90 -2.10
C GLU A 148 9.51 37.60 -0.96
N ARG A 149 8.24 37.23 -0.73
CA ARG A 149 7.44 37.79 0.37
C ARG A 149 6.74 36.66 1.14
N GLN A 150 6.66 36.81 2.45
CA GLN A 150 5.88 35.96 3.33
C GLN A 150 4.38 36.30 3.19
N ILE A 151 3.53 35.26 3.19
CA ILE A 151 2.07 35.38 3.08
C ILE A 151 1.36 35.02 4.39
N SER A 152 1.88 34.02 5.15
CA SER A 152 1.34 33.66 6.46
C SER A 152 2.29 34.08 7.59
N PHE A 153 1.74 34.44 8.77
CA PHE A 153 2.50 35.13 9.83
C PHE A 153 2.26 34.55 11.25
N ASP A 154 1.83 33.29 11.38
CA ASP A 154 1.43 32.68 12.68
C ASP A 154 2.61 32.15 13.52
N ASP A 155 3.81 32.74 13.47
CA ASP A 155 5.03 32.28 14.17
C ASP A 155 5.39 30.78 13.93
N GLY A 156 4.73 30.12 12.99
CA GLY A 156 5.07 28.83 12.43
C GLY A 156 5.47 27.75 13.45
N ALA A 157 6.71 27.32 13.37
CA ALA A 157 7.22 26.22 14.19
C ALA A 157 7.18 26.48 15.70
N LYS A 158 7.29 27.73 16.17
CA LYS A 158 7.26 28.08 17.61
C LYS A 158 5.89 27.82 18.23
N GLN A 159 4.82 28.06 17.48
CA GLN A 159 3.45 27.84 17.93
C GLN A 159 2.89 26.48 17.50
N ARG A 160 3.70 25.63 16.85
CA ARG A 160 3.29 24.34 16.32
C ARG A 160 2.16 24.50 15.29
N ILE A 161 2.25 25.54 14.46
CA ILE A 161 1.33 25.81 13.35
C ILE A 161 2.08 25.58 12.04
N ARG A 162 1.49 24.77 11.16
CA ARG A 162 2.05 24.42 9.85
C ARG A 162 1.19 25.01 8.74
N HIS A 163 1.78 25.80 7.86
CA HIS A 163 1.14 26.29 6.64
C HIS A 163 1.75 25.61 5.42
N GLY A 164 0.94 24.91 4.64
CA GLY A 164 1.38 24.22 3.43
C GLY A 164 2.29 23.01 3.67
N VAL A 165 2.42 22.56 4.90
CA VAL A 165 3.18 21.36 5.31
C VAL A 165 2.24 20.44 6.06
N GLY A 166 2.09 19.20 5.62
CA GLY A 166 1.15 18.25 6.22
C GLY A 166 1.52 17.89 7.67
N SER A 167 0.51 17.75 8.53
CA SER A 167 0.61 17.11 9.82
C SER A 167 0.58 15.58 9.66
N TYR A 168 1.14 14.84 10.62
CA TYR A 168 1.35 13.38 10.50
C TYR A 168 0.11 12.63 10.00
N VAL A 169 -1.02 12.77 10.67
CA VAL A 169 -2.24 12.03 10.34
C VAL A 169 -2.77 12.33 8.94
N TYR A 170 -2.53 13.54 8.42
CA TYR A 170 -2.91 13.92 7.06
C TYR A 170 -1.98 13.36 6.00
N LEU A 171 -0.69 13.24 6.30
CA LEU A 171 0.29 12.62 5.43
C LEU A 171 0.05 11.11 5.31
N GLU A 172 -0.18 10.44 6.43
CA GLU A 172 -0.32 8.98 6.48
C GLU A 172 -1.70 8.51 6.02
N GLU A 173 -2.78 9.07 6.62
CA GLU A 173 -4.13 8.52 6.45
C GLU A 173 -4.92 9.17 5.30
N PHE A 174 -4.58 10.41 4.92
CA PHE A 174 -5.30 11.16 3.89
C PHE A 174 -4.46 11.44 2.64
N SER A 175 -3.22 10.94 2.57
CA SER A 175 -2.30 11.08 1.42
C SER A 175 -2.08 12.53 0.99
N VAL A 176 -1.98 13.46 1.95
CA VAL A 176 -1.77 14.89 1.70
C VAL A 176 -0.27 15.17 1.65
N SER A 177 0.33 15.19 0.45
CA SER A 177 1.78 15.41 0.30
C SER A 177 2.17 16.89 0.23
N GLN A 178 1.43 17.70 -0.52
CA GLN A 178 1.66 19.14 -0.72
C GLN A 178 0.33 19.88 -0.64
N PRO A 179 -0.07 20.36 0.54
CA PRO A 179 -1.37 20.99 0.74
C PRO A 179 -1.38 22.48 0.34
N VAL A 180 -1.03 22.79 -0.92
CA VAL A 180 -1.00 24.14 -1.52
C VAL A 180 -1.51 24.06 -2.95
N TRP A 181 -2.45 24.95 -3.34
CA TRP A 181 -3.11 24.92 -4.65
C TRP A 181 -3.33 26.32 -5.21
N TRP A 182 -2.82 26.59 -6.39
CA TRP A 182 -3.12 27.79 -7.16
C TRP A 182 -4.52 27.71 -7.79
N SER A 183 -5.24 28.84 -7.82
CA SER A 183 -6.40 28.97 -8.69
C SER A 183 -5.99 28.88 -10.17
N PRO A 184 -6.86 28.44 -11.09
CA PRO A 184 -6.52 28.29 -12.50
C PRO A 184 -6.01 29.55 -13.19
N ASP A 185 -6.49 30.70 -12.75
CA ASP A 185 -6.08 32.05 -13.23
C ASP A 185 -4.83 32.60 -12.53
N GLY A 186 -4.30 31.91 -11.53
CA GLY A 186 -3.17 32.37 -10.71
C GLY A 186 -3.49 33.55 -9.77
N ALA A 187 -4.74 34.01 -9.72
CA ALA A 187 -5.13 35.13 -8.91
C ALA A 187 -5.23 34.85 -7.40
N ARG A 188 -5.34 33.58 -7.03
CA ARG A 188 -5.48 33.16 -5.64
C ARG A 188 -4.60 31.95 -5.34
N LEU A 189 -4.20 31.84 -4.05
CA LEU A 189 -3.46 30.69 -3.51
C LEU A 189 -4.21 30.12 -2.32
N ALA A 190 -4.52 28.83 -2.37
CA ALA A 190 -5.12 28.10 -1.26
C ALA A 190 -4.08 27.19 -0.59
N TRP A 191 -4.18 27.01 0.72
CA TRP A 191 -3.36 26.04 1.46
C TRP A 191 -4.04 25.53 2.72
N MET A 192 -3.61 24.38 3.23
CA MET A 192 -3.99 23.91 4.56
C MET A 192 -3.11 24.52 5.63
N ARG A 193 -3.74 24.94 6.72
CA ARG A 193 -3.14 25.32 8.00
C ARG A 193 -3.46 24.25 9.02
N TYR A 194 -2.46 23.74 9.72
CA TYR A 194 -2.62 22.75 10.79
C TYR A 194 -2.11 23.31 12.11
N ASP A 195 -2.97 23.34 13.11
CA ASP A 195 -2.64 23.73 14.48
C ASP A 195 -2.46 22.46 15.32
N GLU A 196 -1.20 22.15 15.67
CA GLU A 196 -0.79 21.01 16.48
C GLU A 196 -0.61 21.37 17.96
N GLY A 197 -1.00 22.55 18.39
CA GLY A 197 -0.75 23.06 19.74
C GLY A 197 -1.29 22.18 20.87
N LYS A 198 -2.32 21.36 20.60
CA LYS A 198 -2.92 20.40 21.55
C LYS A 198 -2.61 18.94 21.27
N VAL A 199 -1.84 18.66 20.22
CA VAL A 199 -1.47 17.28 19.87
C VAL A 199 -0.30 16.85 20.74
N ASP A 200 -0.35 15.63 21.30
CA ASP A 200 0.73 15.07 22.08
C ASP A 200 1.97 14.81 21.22
N ASP A 201 3.14 14.99 21.83
CA ASP A 201 4.41 14.69 21.18
C ASP A 201 4.84 13.24 21.43
N TYR A 202 5.33 12.60 20.38
CA TYR A 202 6.12 11.40 20.48
C TYR A 202 7.60 11.73 20.21
N PHE A 203 8.47 11.23 21.08
CA PHE A 203 9.92 11.43 20.98
C PHE A 203 10.58 10.17 20.45
N LEU A 204 11.16 10.25 19.25
CA LEU A 204 11.87 9.15 18.62
C LEU A 204 13.36 9.46 18.58
N GLN A 205 14.16 8.59 19.19
CA GLN A 205 15.61 8.69 19.15
C GLN A 205 16.12 8.17 17.81
N LEU A 206 16.86 8.99 17.08
CA LEU A 206 17.52 8.69 15.82
C LEU A 206 19.04 8.62 16.00
N ASP A 207 19.74 8.14 14.97
CA ASP A 207 21.21 8.06 14.93
C ASP A 207 21.80 7.26 16.12
N GLN A 208 21.11 6.22 16.57
CA GLN A 208 21.51 5.42 17.74
C GLN A 208 22.80 4.64 17.52
N THR A 209 23.20 4.43 16.26
CA THR A 209 24.48 3.80 15.88
C THR A 209 25.64 4.78 15.77
N ARG A 210 25.40 6.07 16.00
CA ARG A 210 26.43 7.13 16.04
C ARG A 210 26.83 7.47 17.47
N THR A 211 27.96 8.17 17.63
CA THR A 211 28.44 8.65 18.92
C THR A 211 27.45 9.61 19.58
N LEU A 212 26.78 10.45 18.77
CA LEU A 212 25.74 11.38 19.23
C LEU A 212 24.45 11.05 18.51
N SER A 213 23.43 10.77 19.29
CA SER A 213 22.06 10.58 18.80
C SER A 213 21.34 11.92 18.69
N THR A 214 20.27 11.93 17.87
CA THR A 214 19.34 13.05 17.74
C THR A 214 17.94 12.61 18.17
N VAL A 215 17.06 13.59 18.44
CA VAL A 215 15.65 13.32 18.79
C VAL A 215 14.76 13.95 17.72
N LEU A 216 13.88 13.12 17.15
CA LEU A 216 12.74 13.59 16.37
C LEU A 216 11.56 13.80 17.32
N THR A 217 11.05 15.02 17.37
CA THR A 217 9.76 15.32 18.03
C THR A 217 8.67 15.31 16.96
N GLN A 218 7.69 14.45 17.14
CA GLN A 218 6.59 14.25 16.20
C GLN A 218 5.25 14.49 16.90
N ALA A 219 4.47 15.44 16.42
CA ALA A 219 3.08 15.60 16.85
C ALA A 219 2.30 14.36 16.36
N TYR A 220 1.98 13.45 17.26
CA TYR A 220 1.38 12.17 16.93
C TYR A 220 0.08 11.98 17.74
N PRO A 221 -1.09 12.12 17.09
CA PRO A 221 -2.38 11.98 17.76
C PRO A 221 -2.71 10.49 17.94
N HIS A 222 -2.44 9.94 19.13
CA HIS A 222 -2.86 8.57 19.46
C HIS A 222 -4.37 8.45 19.54
N ALA A 223 -4.89 7.25 19.31
CA ALA A 223 -6.33 6.99 19.46
C ALA A 223 -6.86 7.50 20.81
N GLY A 224 -7.91 8.30 20.79
CA GLY A 224 -8.48 8.99 21.96
C GLY A 224 -7.89 10.39 22.23
N ALA A 225 -6.68 10.71 21.74
CA ALA A 225 -6.02 11.98 21.97
C ALA A 225 -6.55 13.11 21.06
N ASN A 226 -5.99 14.32 21.21
CA ASN A 226 -6.36 15.47 20.39
C ASN A 226 -5.78 15.36 18.98
N ASN A 227 -6.61 15.66 17.98
CA ASN A 227 -6.19 15.86 16.61
C ASN A 227 -5.70 17.29 16.35
N PRO A 228 -4.84 17.51 15.33
CA PRO A 228 -4.55 18.84 14.84
C PRO A 228 -5.83 19.49 14.29
N VAL A 229 -6.00 20.78 14.55
CA VAL A 229 -7.09 21.56 13.93
C VAL A 229 -6.65 21.99 12.54
N ALA A 230 -7.32 21.46 11.51
CA ALA A 230 -7.05 21.82 10.13
C ALA A 230 -8.01 22.91 9.64
N ASP A 231 -7.47 23.92 8.96
CA ASP A 231 -8.21 24.99 8.31
C ASP A 231 -7.77 25.14 6.84
N LEU A 232 -8.69 25.52 5.97
CA LEU A 232 -8.42 25.91 4.58
C LEU A 232 -8.29 27.43 4.51
N MET A 233 -7.14 27.89 4.04
CA MET A 233 -6.81 29.31 3.88
C MET A 233 -6.76 29.67 2.40
N VAL A 234 -7.22 30.86 2.03
CA VAL A 234 -7.13 31.39 0.66
C VAL A 234 -6.57 32.79 0.71
N PHE A 235 -5.49 33.03 -0.01
CA PHE A 235 -4.90 34.36 -0.23
C PHE A 235 -5.31 34.90 -1.61
N ASP A 236 -5.74 36.14 -1.66
CA ASP A 236 -6.10 36.85 -2.88
C ASP A 236 -5.01 37.88 -3.20
N PHE A 237 -4.36 37.71 -4.36
CA PHE A 237 -3.22 38.57 -4.76
C PHE A 237 -3.62 40.00 -5.11
N ALA A 238 -4.88 40.24 -5.53
CA ALA A 238 -5.36 41.56 -5.87
C ALA A 238 -5.62 42.41 -4.63
N THR A 239 -6.13 41.81 -3.56
CA THR A 239 -6.44 42.51 -2.30
C THR A 239 -5.32 42.40 -1.27
N GLY A 240 -4.42 41.41 -1.40
CA GLY A 240 -3.39 41.11 -0.43
C GLY A 240 -3.92 40.50 0.87
N GLN A 241 -5.16 40.02 0.89
CA GLN A 241 -5.81 39.48 2.10
C GLN A 241 -5.87 37.94 2.09
N THR A 242 -5.66 37.37 3.28
CA THR A 242 -5.89 35.96 3.55
C THR A 242 -7.25 35.75 4.21
N ARG A 243 -8.02 34.80 3.71
CA ARG A 243 -9.32 34.41 4.26
C ARG A 243 -9.31 32.97 4.69
N ARG A 244 -9.80 32.70 5.91
CA ARG A 244 -10.10 31.34 6.35
C ARG A 244 -11.48 30.92 5.82
N MET A 245 -11.54 29.76 5.16
CA MET A 245 -12.80 29.17 4.71
C MET A 245 -13.57 28.57 5.88
N ASP A 246 -14.87 28.76 5.92
CA ASP A 246 -15.75 28.20 6.95
C ASP A 246 -16.09 26.72 6.65
N VAL A 247 -15.09 25.88 6.72
CA VAL A 247 -15.19 24.45 6.43
C VAL A 247 -16.08 23.68 7.41
N ARG A 248 -16.58 24.33 8.46
CA ARG A 248 -17.43 23.74 9.51
C ARG A 248 -18.82 24.39 9.58
N GLU A 249 -19.16 25.22 8.61
CA GLU A 249 -20.48 25.86 8.50
C GLU A 249 -20.89 26.62 9.79
N GLY A 250 -19.97 27.40 10.34
CA GLY A 250 -20.15 28.18 11.56
C GLY A 250 -20.03 27.39 12.87
N LEU A 251 -19.83 26.08 12.81
CA LEU A 251 -19.73 25.24 14.01
C LEU A 251 -18.29 25.23 14.57
N PRO A 252 -18.12 25.12 15.90
CA PRO A 252 -16.82 24.97 16.52
C PRO A 252 -16.20 23.62 16.19
N PHE A 253 -14.87 23.53 16.25
CA PHE A 253 -14.15 22.27 16.15
C PHE A 253 -14.57 21.32 17.29
N SER A 254 -15.01 20.11 16.93
CA SER A 254 -15.44 19.07 17.87
C SER A 254 -15.34 17.69 17.21
N ASN A 255 -15.51 16.61 17.97
CA ASN A 255 -15.44 15.24 17.44
C ASN A 255 -16.58 14.95 16.43
N ASN A 256 -17.75 15.57 16.60
CA ASN A 256 -18.92 15.26 15.79
C ASN A 256 -19.13 16.23 14.62
N VAL A 257 -18.29 17.28 14.50
CA VAL A 257 -18.44 18.26 13.42
C VAL A 257 -17.89 17.68 12.11
N ILE A 258 -18.63 17.81 11.03
CA ILE A 258 -18.10 17.60 9.68
C ILE A 258 -17.13 18.73 9.39
N GLY A 259 -15.89 18.36 9.01
CA GLY A 259 -14.75 19.27 8.98
C GLY A 259 -13.86 19.13 10.23
N HIS A 260 -14.05 18.06 11.03
CA HIS A 260 -13.01 17.61 11.97
C HIS A 260 -11.75 17.26 11.20
N TYR A 261 -11.86 16.42 10.18
CA TYR A 261 -10.83 16.24 9.15
C TYR A 261 -11.22 16.99 7.88
N ILE A 262 -10.25 17.68 7.27
CA ILE A 262 -10.38 18.33 5.96
C ILE A 262 -9.11 18.07 5.16
N TRP A 263 -9.24 17.71 3.88
CA TRP A 263 -8.07 17.39 3.05
C TRP A 263 -8.35 17.54 1.55
N ASN A 264 -7.29 17.55 0.76
CA ASN A 264 -7.32 17.55 -0.71
C ASN A 264 -8.29 18.56 -1.33
N ALA A 265 -7.89 19.84 -1.33
CA ALA A 265 -8.64 20.86 -2.00
C ALA A 265 -8.41 20.84 -3.53
N GLN A 266 -9.42 21.28 -4.27
CA GLN A 266 -9.41 21.37 -5.73
C GLN A 266 -10.22 22.57 -6.18
N TRP A 267 -9.60 23.45 -6.97
CA TRP A 267 -10.33 24.57 -7.59
C TRP A 267 -11.27 24.07 -8.68
N THR A 268 -12.42 24.73 -8.82
CA THR A 268 -13.26 24.62 -10.03
C THR A 268 -12.50 25.19 -11.23
N LYS A 269 -12.86 24.77 -12.44
CA LYS A 269 -12.15 25.15 -13.66
C LYS A 269 -12.15 26.66 -13.92
N ASP A 270 -13.20 27.36 -13.50
CA ASP A 270 -13.37 28.80 -13.59
C ASP A 270 -12.77 29.56 -12.38
N GLY A 271 -12.23 28.87 -11.38
CA GLY A 271 -11.71 29.48 -10.15
C GLY A 271 -12.77 30.09 -9.24
N ALA A 272 -14.06 29.88 -9.52
CA ALA A 272 -15.16 30.49 -8.76
C ALA A 272 -15.34 29.86 -7.38
N ALA A 273 -14.99 28.59 -7.20
CA ALA A 273 -15.04 27.88 -5.92
C ALA A 273 -13.83 26.98 -5.71
N ILE A 274 -13.58 26.64 -4.46
CA ILE A 274 -12.62 25.59 -4.08
C ILE A 274 -13.36 24.47 -3.36
N LEU A 275 -13.22 23.24 -3.88
CA LEU A 275 -13.78 22.04 -3.29
C LEU A 275 -12.83 21.51 -2.23
N VAL A 276 -13.35 21.05 -1.11
CA VAL A 276 -12.58 20.43 -0.02
C VAL A 276 -13.30 19.18 0.48
N ARG A 277 -12.54 18.12 0.74
CA ARG A 277 -13.06 16.91 1.37
C ARG A 277 -13.13 17.09 2.87
N ARG A 278 -14.21 16.60 3.48
CA ARG A 278 -14.46 16.73 4.91
C ARG A 278 -14.96 15.43 5.51
N ALA A 279 -14.65 15.20 6.78
CA ALA A 279 -15.24 14.12 7.58
C ALA A 279 -15.42 14.53 9.05
N ASP A 280 -16.30 13.86 9.77
CA ASP A 280 -16.30 13.84 11.22
C ASP A 280 -15.16 12.97 11.76
N ARG A 281 -14.86 13.02 13.05
CA ARG A 281 -13.72 12.31 13.67
C ARG A 281 -13.77 10.79 13.46
N LEU A 282 -14.94 10.18 13.58
CA LEU A 282 -15.13 8.74 13.37
C LEU A 282 -15.32 8.36 11.90
N GLN A 283 -15.27 9.36 10.99
CA GLN A 283 -15.43 9.18 9.55
C GLN A 283 -16.71 8.44 9.16
N LYS A 284 -17.77 8.62 9.94
CA LYS A 284 -19.12 8.08 9.63
C LYS A 284 -19.81 8.89 8.56
N HIS A 285 -19.36 10.12 8.37
CA HIS A 285 -19.79 11.04 7.32
C HIS A 285 -18.57 11.50 6.53
N TYR A 286 -18.64 11.36 5.22
CA TYR A 286 -17.69 11.88 4.26
C TYR A 286 -18.41 12.83 3.32
N ASP A 287 -17.87 14.02 3.11
CA ASP A 287 -18.54 15.00 2.27
C ASP A 287 -17.53 15.81 1.44
N ILE A 288 -17.99 16.35 0.33
CA ILE A 288 -17.30 17.39 -0.42
C ILE A 288 -18.08 18.65 -0.26
N ALA A 289 -17.40 19.72 0.17
CA ALA A 289 -17.94 21.07 0.22
C ALA A 289 -17.32 21.95 -0.87
N ALA A 290 -18.14 22.82 -1.46
CA ALA A 290 -17.71 23.93 -2.28
C ALA A 290 -17.62 25.19 -1.42
N CYS A 291 -16.45 25.83 -1.40
CA CYS A 291 -16.19 27.06 -0.65
C CYS A 291 -16.05 28.22 -1.62
N ASP A 292 -16.77 29.30 -1.38
CA ASP A 292 -16.64 30.56 -2.11
C ASP A 292 -15.42 31.33 -1.57
N PRO A 293 -14.38 31.57 -2.34
CA PRO A 293 -13.19 32.27 -1.88
C PRO A 293 -13.41 33.75 -1.58
N ALA A 294 -14.49 34.37 -2.10
CA ALA A 294 -14.81 35.77 -1.86
C ALA A 294 -15.47 35.98 -0.49
N THR A 295 -16.36 35.09 -0.08
CA THR A 295 -17.08 35.17 1.20
C THR A 295 -16.48 34.31 2.30
N GLY A 296 -15.83 33.20 1.94
CA GLY A 296 -15.34 32.16 2.83
C GLY A 296 -16.40 31.13 3.19
N ALA A 297 -17.65 31.28 2.74
CA ALA A 297 -18.71 30.31 3.02
C ALA A 297 -18.49 28.99 2.28
N CYS A 298 -18.72 27.86 2.97
CA CYS A 298 -18.66 26.53 2.41
C CYS A 298 -20.01 25.84 2.49
N GLN A 299 -20.40 25.10 1.46
CA GLN A 299 -21.64 24.34 1.40
C GLN A 299 -21.38 22.92 0.94
N SER A 300 -22.05 21.94 1.57
CA SER A 300 -21.97 20.54 1.16
C SER A 300 -22.53 20.35 -0.25
N VAL A 301 -21.77 19.67 -1.12
CA VAL A 301 -22.18 19.29 -2.48
C VAL A 301 -22.66 17.84 -2.51
N VAL A 302 -21.88 16.91 -1.98
CA VAL A 302 -22.24 15.48 -1.89
C VAL A 302 -21.82 14.95 -0.54
N ARG A 303 -22.70 14.21 0.12
CA ARG A 303 -22.43 13.56 1.40
C ARG A 303 -22.70 12.06 1.33
N GLU A 304 -21.73 11.29 1.77
CA GLU A 304 -21.87 9.87 2.04
C GLU A 304 -21.98 9.67 3.56
N SER A 305 -22.88 8.80 3.98
CA SER A 305 -23.11 8.53 5.41
C SER A 305 -23.22 7.04 5.66
N ARG A 306 -22.47 6.56 6.66
CA ARG A 306 -22.50 5.15 7.08
C ARG A 306 -22.37 5.04 8.61
N PRO A 307 -23.44 5.38 9.36
CA PRO A 307 -23.39 5.47 10.83
C PRO A 307 -22.99 4.16 11.52
N ALA A 308 -23.28 3.00 10.90
CA ALA A 308 -22.98 1.69 11.46
C ALA A 308 -21.52 1.26 11.34
N SER A 309 -20.73 1.93 10.47
CA SER A 309 -19.33 1.63 10.26
C SER A 309 -18.56 2.92 9.92
N TRP A 310 -18.00 3.06 8.71
CA TRP A 310 -17.34 4.27 8.22
C TRP A 310 -17.72 4.56 6.77
N ALA A 311 -17.83 5.84 6.42
CA ALA A 311 -18.08 6.29 5.07
C ALA A 311 -16.78 6.43 4.28
N GLN A 312 -16.87 6.21 2.98
CA GLN A 312 -15.81 6.47 2.01
C GLN A 312 -16.39 7.21 0.82
N GLY A 313 -15.58 8.04 0.17
CA GLY A 313 -15.95 8.73 -1.05
C GLY A 313 -14.74 8.90 -1.96
N GLY A 314 -15.01 9.06 -3.27
CA GLY A 314 -13.98 9.30 -4.26
C GLY A 314 -13.56 10.77 -4.36
N ALA A 315 -12.77 11.08 -5.39
CA ALA A 315 -12.57 12.42 -5.90
C ALA A 315 -13.63 12.72 -6.96
N PRO A 316 -14.16 13.96 -7.04
CA PRO A 316 -15.00 14.34 -8.16
C PRO A 316 -14.18 14.35 -9.45
N ARG A 317 -14.67 13.66 -10.48
CA ARG A 317 -14.11 13.74 -11.82
C ARG A 317 -14.96 14.66 -12.66
N PHE A 318 -14.51 15.88 -12.85
CA PHE A 318 -15.23 16.90 -13.60
C PHE A 318 -15.35 16.56 -15.09
N LEU A 319 -16.48 16.92 -15.63
CA LEU A 319 -16.74 17.00 -17.06
C LEU A 319 -16.14 18.30 -17.64
N GLU A 320 -16.16 18.43 -18.98
CA GLU A 320 -15.55 19.57 -19.68
C GLU A 320 -16.20 20.92 -19.33
N ASP A 321 -17.48 20.93 -19.00
CA ASP A 321 -18.21 22.13 -18.56
C ASP A 321 -17.77 22.67 -17.19
N GLY A 322 -16.99 21.88 -16.41
CA GLY A 322 -16.51 22.25 -15.08
C GLY A 322 -17.59 22.31 -14.00
N ASN A 323 -18.86 22.03 -14.32
CA ASN A 323 -19.99 22.04 -13.40
C ASN A 323 -20.48 20.63 -13.05
N ARG A 324 -20.52 19.72 -14.03
CA ARG A 324 -20.91 18.34 -13.77
C ARG A 324 -19.69 17.49 -13.43
N PHE A 325 -19.90 16.49 -12.58
CA PHE A 325 -18.84 15.56 -12.22
C PHE A 325 -19.36 14.15 -11.95
N ILE A 326 -18.51 13.18 -12.22
CA ILE A 326 -18.74 11.77 -11.86
C ILE A 326 -18.27 11.57 -10.42
N TRP A 327 -19.14 10.98 -9.64
CA TRP A 327 -18.94 10.60 -8.24
C TRP A 327 -18.97 9.10 -8.05
N THR A 328 -18.05 8.57 -7.25
CA THR A 328 -18.04 7.15 -6.86
C THR A 328 -18.63 7.00 -5.46
N SER A 329 -19.63 6.12 -5.31
CA SER A 329 -20.32 5.89 -4.05
C SER A 329 -20.59 4.43 -3.81
N GLU A 330 -20.50 4.00 -2.55
CA GLU A 330 -20.83 2.66 -2.05
C GLU A 330 -22.23 2.57 -1.41
N ARG A 331 -23.08 3.56 -1.65
CA ARG A 331 -24.44 3.66 -1.03
C ARG A 331 -25.33 2.44 -1.28
N ASN A 332 -25.08 1.70 -2.35
CA ASN A 332 -25.79 0.48 -2.75
C ASN A 332 -24.96 -0.78 -2.49
N ASP A 333 -24.08 -0.78 -1.50
CA ASP A 333 -23.21 -1.87 -1.10
C ASP A 333 -21.91 -1.97 -1.92
N PHE A 334 -21.96 -1.79 -3.23
CA PHE A 334 -20.80 -1.78 -4.13
C PHE A 334 -20.52 -0.38 -4.66
N ARG A 335 -19.27 -0.16 -5.08
CA ARG A 335 -18.89 1.07 -5.76
C ARG A 335 -19.62 1.20 -7.07
N ASN A 336 -20.42 2.25 -7.20
CA ASN A 336 -21.10 2.62 -8.42
C ASN A 336 -20.82 4.08 -8.78
N LEU A 337 -21.05 4.44 -10.03
CA LEU A 337 -20.80 5.76 -10.60
C LEU A 337 -22.09 6.55 -10.71
N TYR A 338 -22.02 7.82 -10.32
CA TYR A 338 -23.14 8.76 -10.30
C TYR A 338 -22.71 10.08 -10.93
N LEU A 339 -23.57 10.71 -11.71
CA LEU A 339 -23.35 12.03 -12.28
C LEU A 339 -24.09 13.07 -11.44
N TYR A 340 -23.34 14.04 -10.92
CA TYR A 340 -23.81 15.17 -10.14
C TYR A 340 -23.46 16.49 -10.81
N ASP A 341 -24.12 17.58 -10.38
CA ASP A 341 -23.66 18.94 -10.61
C ASP A 341 -23.17 19.60 -9.29
N LEU A 342 -22.54 20.76 -9.40
CA LEU A 342 -21.98 21.48 -8.25
C LEU A 342 -23.04 22.02 -7.27
N SER A 343 -24.35 22.02 -7.65
CA SER A 343 -25.43 22.31 -6.69
C SER A 343 -25.74 21.12 -5.76
N GLY A 344 -25.12 19.97 -5.99
CA GLY A 344 -25.37 18.72 -5.25
C GLY A 344 -26.54 17.92 -5.81
N LYS A 345 -27.07 18.28 -6.97
CA LYS A 345 -28.16 17.54 -7.61
C LYS A 345 -27.62 16.30 -8.30
N LEU A 346 -28.18 15.14 -7.93
CA LEU A 346 -27.97 13.90 -8.67
C LEU A 346 -28.68 13.98 -10.04
N LEU A 347 -27.91 14.00 -11.11
CA LEU A 347 -28.43 14.06 -12.47
C LEU A 347 -28.74 12.66 -12.99
N THR A 348 -27.82 11.70 -12.79
CA THR A 348 -27.95 10.33 -13.32
C THR A 348 -27.24 9.32 -12.43
N THR A 349 -27.85 8.16 -12.23
CA THR A 349 -27.13 6.96 -11.75
C THR A 349 -26.54 6.24 -12.97
N LEU A 350 -25.22 6.36 -13.14
CA LEU A 350 -24.51 5.82 -14.32
C LEU A 350 -24.39 4.30 -14.29
N THR A 351 -24.16 3.70 -13.10
CA THR A 351 -24.06 2.25 -12.95
C THR A 351 -24.88 1.73 -11.77
N ARG A 352 -25.30 0.43 -11.80
CA ARG A 352 -26.11 -0.24 -10.77
C ARG A 352 -25.65 -1.69 -10.58
N HIS A 353 -24.36 -1.86 -10.29
CA HIS A 353 -23.74 -3.18 -10.21
C HIS A 353 -23.73 -3.77 -8.82
N ARG A 354 -23.54 -5.10 -8.77
CA ARG A 354 -23.17 -5.88 -7.58
C ARG A 354 -21.69 -6.27 -7.59
N PHE A 355 -20.86 -5.38 -8.13
CA PHE A 355 -19.40 -5.41 -8.13
C PHE A 355 -18.89 -3.98 -8.16
N ASP A 356 -17.63 -3.77 -7.81
CA ASP A 356 -17.07 -2.43 -7.72
C ASP A 356 -16.65 -1.87 -9.08
N ALA A 357 -17.14 -0.69 -9.45
CA ALA A 357 -16.45 0.20 -10.37
C ALA A 357 -15.15 0.67 -9.72
N VAL A 358 -14.05 0.65 -10.47
CA VAL A 358 -12.70 0.93 -9.95
C VAL A 358 -12.28 2.34 -10.33
N ASP A 359 -12.09 2.59 -11.63
CA ASP A 359 -11.62 3.88 -12.16
C ASP A 359 -12.40 4.31 -13.40
N VAL A 360 -12.60 5.61 -13.55
CA VAL A 360 -13.08 6.23 -14.79
C VAL A 360 -11.89 6.39 -15.74
N VAL A 361 -11.90 5.67 -16.85
CA VAL A 361 -10.83 5.67 -17.85
C VAL A 361 -10.95 6.88 -18.79
N LYS A 362 -12.15 7.10 -19.37
CA LYS A 362 -12.41 8.19 -20.31
C LYS A 362 -13.86 8.61 -20.26
N VAL A 363 -14.11 9.89 -20.45
CA VAL A 363 -15.43 10.47 -20.76
C VAL A 363 -15.35 11.08 -22.16
N ASP A 364 -16.28 10.74 -23.01
CA ASP A 364 -16.52 11.39 -24.29
C ASP A 364 -17.89 12.06 -24.24
N GLU A 365 -17.89 13.34 -23.93
CA GLU A 365 -19.14 14.10 -23.75
C GLU A 365 -19.88 14.31 -25.05
N ALA A 366 -19.16 14.44 -26.17
CA ALA A 366 -19.76 14.62 -27.46
C ALA A 366 -20.52 13.35 -27.93
N ALA A 367 -19.96 12.17 -27.66
CA ALA A 367 -20.60 10.89 -27.91
C ALA A 367 -21.58 10.46 -26.81
N GLY A 368 -21.55 11.14 -25.66
CA GLY A 368 -22.33 10.76 -24.47
C GLY A 368 -21.90 9.43 -23.84
N LEU A 369 -20.61 9.10 -23.88
CA LEU A 369 -20.06 7.81 -23.47
C LEU A 369 -19.05 7.94 -22.32
N LEU A 370 -19.03 6.93 -21.47
CA LEU A 370 -18.11 6.76 -20.36
C LEU A 370 -17.47 5.38 -20.42
N TRP A 371 -16.14 5.32 -20.39
CA TRP A 371 -15.38 4.08 -20.17
C TRP A 371 -14.87 4.04 -18.75
N TYR A 372 -15.01 2.90 -18.10
CA TYR A 372 -14.56 2.69 -16.73
C TYR A 372 -14.09 1.25 -16.53
N THR A 373 -13.25 1.03 -15.54
CA THR A 373 -12.85 -0.30 -15.11
C THR A 373 -13.71 -0.78 -13.95
N ALA A 374 -13.92 -2.09 -13.86
CA ALA A 374 -14.73 -2.71 -12.80
C ALA A 374 -14.23 -4.11 -12.45
N ARG A 375 -14.52 -4.55 -11.20
CA ARG A 375 -14.22 -5.90 -10.71
C ARG A 375 -15.31 -6.90 -11.15
N SER A 376 -15.51 -7.03 -12.44
CA SER A 376 -16.61 -7.80 -13.04
C SER A 376 -16.16 -9.05 -13.80
N GLY A 377 -14.98 -9.57 -13.50
CA GLY A 377 -14.53 -10.87 -14.00
C GLY A 377 -15.30 -12.04 -13.40
N ASP A 378 -14.86 -13.26 -13.67
CA ASP A 378 -15.37 -14.47 -13.03
C ASP A 378 -14.99 -14.55 -11.55
N THR A 379 -14.00 -13.74 -11.13
CA THR A 379 -13.65 -13.48 -9.73
C THR A 379 -13.56 -11.96 -9.48
N PRO A 380 -13.75 -11.47 -8.24
CA PRO A 380 -13.61 -10.04 -7.91
C PRO A 380 -12.15 -9.53 -7.99
N MET A 381 -11.19 -10.41 -8.22
CA MET A 381 -9.77 -10.07 -8.39
C MET A 381 -9.42 -9.63 -9.81
N LYS A 382 -10.34 -9.80 -10.77
CA LYS A 382 -10.15 -9.50 -12.19
C LYS A 382 -10.82 -8.20 -12.59
N ILE A 383 -10.02 -7.29 -13.11
CA ILE A 383 -10.46 -5.98 -13.63
C ILE A 383 -10.89 -6.15 -15.08
N GLN A 384 -12.01 -5.52 -15.43
CA GLN A 384 -12.62 -5.51 -16.75
C GLN A 384 -12.86 -4.09 -17.23
N LEU A 385 -12.78 -3.84 -18.52
CA LEU A 385 -13.21 -2.58 -19.13
C LEU A 385 -14.71 -2.64 -19.45
N HIS A 386 -15.41 -1.58 -19.09
CA HIS A 386 -16.81 -1.33 -19.40
C HIS A 386 -16.99 -0.02 -20.16
N ARG A 387 -18.10 0.05 -20.88
CA ARG A 387 -18.60 1.28 -21.48
C ARG A 387 -20.08 1.45 -21.15
N VAL A 388 -20.47 2.66 -20.74
CA VAL A 388 -21.85 3.03 -20.44
C VAL A 388 -22.16 4.39 -21.03
N THR A 389 -23.41 4.66 -21.39
CA THR A 389 -23.84 5.99 -21.82
C THR A 389 -24.01 6.93 -20.62
N LEU A 390 -23.81 8.25 -20.79
CA LEU A 390 -23.93 9.24 -19.73
C LEU A 390 -25.37 9.40 -19.17
N ASP A 391 -26.35 8.76 -19.80
CA ASP A 391 -27.71 8.58 -19.28
C ASP A 391 -27.88 7.32 -18.43
N GLY A 392 -26.81 6.55 -18.21
CA GLY A 392 -26.79 5.34 -17.40
C GLY A 392 -27.41 4.10 -18.07
N ARG A 393 -27.47 4.08 -19.40
CA ARG A 393 -27.98 2.97 -20.20
C ARG A 393 -26.85 2.27 -20.95
N ASN A 394 -27.15 1.12 -21.60
CA ASN A 394 -26.26 0.39 -22.49
C ASN A 394 -24.88 0.10 -21.86
N ASP A 395 -24.86 -0.34 -20.62
CA ASP A 395 -23.63 -0.78 -19.98
C ASP A 395 -23.16 -2.11 -20.58
N VAL A 396 -21.96 -2.12 -21.12
CA VAL A 396 -21.37 -3.28 -21.82
C VAL A 396 -19.96 -3.52 -21.33
N ARG A 397 -19.67 -4.77 -20.96
CA ARG A 397 -18.29 -5.22 -20.70
C ARG A 397 -17.59 -5.49 -22.04
N LEU A 398 -16.39 -4.91 -22.21
CA LEU A 398 -15.63 -4.95 -23.46
C LEU A 398 -14.48 -5.96 -23.44
N THR A 399 -14.17 -6.54 -22.29
CA THR A 399 -13.05 -7.46 -22.09
C THR A 399 -13.49 -8.84 -21.59
N HIS A 400 -12.61 -9.84 -21.69
CA HIS A 400 -12.95 -11.24 -21.42
C HIS A 400 -12.94 -11.55 -19.91
N PRO A 401 -14.02 -12.06 -19.30
CA PRO A 401 -14.17 -12.19 -17.84
C PRO A 401 -13.19 -13.14 -17.17
N ARG A 402 -12.59 -14.09 -17.91
CA ARG A 402 -11.63 -15.05 -17.34
C ARG A 402 -10.22 -14.49 -17.19
N LEU A 403 -9.95 -13.31 -17.75
CA LEU A 403 -8.65 -12.66 -17.68
C LEU A 403 -8.77 -11.36 -16.89
N ASN A 404 -7.67 -10.94 -16.29
CA ASN A 404 -7.52 -9.62 -15.71
C ASN A 404 -6.93 -8.67 -16.75
N HIS A 405 -7.42 -7.45 -16.82
CA HIS A 405 -7.09 -6.50 -17.88
C HIS A 405 -6.52 -5.21 -17.31
N ARG A 406 -5.46 -4.72 -17.94
CA ARG A 406 -4.97 -3.35 -17.81
C ARG A 406 -5.12 -2.68 -19.16
N VAL A 407 -5.94 -1.63 -19.21
CA VAL A 407 -6.33 -0.99 -20.45
C VAL A 407 -5.82 0.44 -20.55
N GLU A 408 -5.47 0.87 -21.76
CA GLU A 408 -5.09 2.23 -22.07
C GLU A 408 -5.74 2.64 -23.39
N LEU A 409 -6.60 3.68 -23.34
CA LEU A 409 -7.28 4.18 -24.53
C LEU A 409 -6.36 5.06 -25.36
N ALA A 410 -6.46 4.94 -26.67
CA ALA A 410 -5.82 5.85 -27.61
C ALA A 410 -6.38 7.29 -27.44
N PRO A 411 -5.59 8.35 -27.72
CA PRO A 411 -6.04 9.74 -27.60
C PRO A 411 -7.32 10.04 -28.38
N ASP A 412 -7.46 9.51 -29.60
CA ASP A 412 -8.66 9.68 -30.46
C ASP A 412 -9.88 8.92 -29.94
N GLY A 413 -9.70 8.05 -28.96
CA GLY A 413 -10.75 7.24 -28.35
C GLY A 413 -11.36 6.20 -29.25
N LYS A 414 -10.70 5.74 -30.34
CA LYS A 414 -11.21 4.71 -31.24
C LYS A 414 -10.64 3.32 -31.00
N HIS A 415 -9.52 3.26 -30.30
CA HIS A 415 -8.80 2.02 -29.98
C HIS A 415 -8.38 1.98 -28.54
N PHE A 416 -8.03 0.81 -28.05
CA PHE A 416 -7.34 0.67 -26.79
C PHE A 416 -6.33 -0.49 -26.82
N ILE A 417 -5.25 -0.30 -26.05
CA ILE A 417 -4.32 -1.37 -25.70
C ILE A 417 -4.90 -2.12 -24.50
N ASP A 418 -4.90 -3.43 -24.59
CA ASP A 418 -5.38 -4.36 -23.57
C ASP A 418 -4.26 -5.33 -23.21
N VAL A 419 -3.74 -5.23 -22.00
CA VAL A 419 -2.82 -6.21 -21.43
C VAL A 419 -3.64 -7.21 -20.62
N GLU A 420 -3.88 -8.36 -21.22
CA GLU A 420 -4.67 -9.45 -20.65
C GLU A 420 -3.79 -10.53 -20.02
N GLN A 421 -4.15 -11.01 -18.82
CA GLN A 421 -3.39 -12.01 -18.06
C GLN A 421 -4.25 -12.70 -16.99
N ALA A 422 -3.73 -13.76 -16.38
CA ALA A 422 -4.28 -14.36 -15.15
C ALA A 422 -3.12 -14.91 -14.31
N HIS A 423 -3.39 -15.48 -13.13
CA HIS A 423 -2.34 -16.04 -12.26
C HIS A 423 -1.50 -17.13 -12.95
N ASP A 424 -2.10 -17.89 -13.89
CA ASP A 424 -1.49 -18.99 -14.68
C ASP A 424 -1.26 -18.64 -16.16
N THR A 425 -1.72 -17.46 -16.59
CA THR A 425 -1.65 -16.98 -17.97
C THR A 425 -0.78 -15.74 -18.02
N PRO A 426 0.40 -15.81 -18.66
CA PRO A 426 1.32 -14.68 -18.75
C PRO A 426 0.74 -13.56 -19.61
N PRO A 427 1.19 -12.30 -19.39
CA PRO A 427 0.61 -11.15 -20.08
C PRO A 427 0.78 -11.22 -21.60
N ILE A 428 -0.32 -10.88 -22.29
CA ILE A 428 -0.36 -10.67 -23.73
C ILE A 428 -0.92 -9.28 -23.98
N THR A 429 -0.28 -8.50 -24.84
CA THR A 429 -0.77 -7.18 -25.26
C THR A 429 -1.55 -7.27 -26.55
N ARG A 430 -2.78 -6.76 -26.54
CA ARG A 430 -3.71 -6.70 -27.66
C ARG A 430 -4.02 -5.26 -28.04
N LEU A 431 -4.22 -5.01 -29.32
CA LEU A 431 -4.90 -3.81 -29.83
C LEU A 431 -6.36 -4.18 -30.14
N ARG A 432 -7.30 -3.41 -29.57
CA ARG A 432 -8.74 -3.61 -29.75
C ARG A 432 -9.42 -2.32 -30.17
N ASP A 433 -10.57 -2.45 -30.89
CA ASP A 433 -11.46 -1.33 -31.13
C ASP A 433 -12.34 -1.04 -29.88
N LEU A 434 -13.15 0.03 -29.95
CA LEU A 434 -14.00 0.45 -28.82
C LEU A 434 -15.16 -0.50 -28.50
N ASP A 435 -15.43 -1.48 -29.34
CA ASP A 435 -16.41 -2.54 -29.07
C ASP A 435 -15.77 -3.80 -28.47
N GLY A 436 -14.45 -3.74 -28.21
CA GLY A 436 -13.68 -4.83 -27.64
C GLY A 436 -13.20 -5.88 -28.64
N LYS A 437 -13.45 -5.68 -29.97
CA LYS A 437 -13.01 -6.60 -31.01
C LYS A 437 -11.48 -6.58 -31.14
N LEU A 438 -10.88 -7.75 -31.15
CA LEU A 438 -9.45 -7.91 -31.38
C LEU A 438 -9.08 -7.47 -32.80
N LEU A 439 -8.13 -6.53 -32.89
CA LEU A 439 -7.53 -6.08 -34.14
C LEU A 439 -6.18 -6.73 -34.41
N ALA A 440 -5.31 -6.74 -33.38
CA ALA A 440 -3.98 -7.34 -33.48
C ALA A 440 -3.44 -7.83 -32.12
N THR A 441 -2.54 -8.82 -32.18
CA THR A 441 -1.64 -9.13 -31.06
C THR A 441 -0.37 -8.31 -31.24
N VAL A 442 -0.06 -7.46 -30.24
CA VAL A 442 1.10 -6.57 -30.28
C VAL A 442 2.34 -7.25 -29.72
N ALA A 443 2.19 -7.92 -28.58
CA ALA A 443 3.27 -8.63 -27.90
C ALA A 443 2.73 -9.83 -27.11
N SER A 444 3.52 -10.90 -27.03
CA SER A 444 3.22 -12.10 -26.25
C SER A 444 4.39 -12.44 -25.35
N SER A 445 4.13 -12.95 -24.16
CA SER A 445 5.18 -13.42 -23.26
C SER A 445 5.85 -14.68 -23.78
N ASP A 446 7.15 -14.84 -23.46
CA ASP A 446 7.92 -16.07 -23.69
C ASP A 446 8.30 -16.69 -22.33
N LEU A 447 7.89 -17.93 -22.11
CA LEU A 447 8.12 -18.73 -20.91
C LEU A 447 9.25 -19.76 -21.07
N SER A 448 9.99 -19.77 -22.18
CA SER A 448 11.00 -20.80 -22.45
C SER A 448 12.04 -20.95 -21.33
N GLN A 449 12.47 -19.84 -20.73
CA GLN A 449 13.38 -19.87 -19.58
C GLN A 449 12.71 -20.28 -18.28
N PHE A 450 11.44 -19.89 -18.11
CA PHE A 450 10.63 -20.30 -16.96
C PHE A 450 10.48 -21.83 -16.93
N ASP A 451 10.12 -22.42 -18.07
CA ASP A 451 9.96 -23.86 -18.22
C ASP A 451 11.31 -24.60 -18.09
N ALA A 452 12.39 -24.04 -18.66
CA ALA A 452 13.75 -24.62 -18.57
C ALA A 452 14.31 -24.65 -17.13
N LEU A 453 13.87 -23.74 -16.28
CA LEU A 453 14.22 -23.71 -14.85
C LEU A 453 13.34 -24.62 -13.99
N GLY A 454 12.36 -25.31 -14.58
CA GLY A 454 11.39 -26.12 -13.84
C GLY A 454 10.50 -25.33 -12.89
N LEU A 455 10.27 -24.03 -13.18
CA LEU A 455 9.40 -23.20 -12.37
C LEU A 455 7.93 -23.54 -12.58
N GLU A 456 7.14 -23.41 -11.51
CA GLU A 456 5.71 -23.72 -11.54
C GLU A 456 4.86 -22.46 -11.53
N LYS A 457 3.76 -22.49 -12.29
CA LYS A 457 2.75 -21.43 -12.25
C LYS A 457 2.01 -21.46 -10.92
N ALA A 458 1.57 -20.29 -10.45
CA ALA A 458 0.77 -20.21 -9.25
C ALA A 458 -0.56 -20.97 -9.41
N ALA A 459 -0.98 -21.67 -8.37
CA ALA A 459 -2.28 -22.35 -8.32
C ALA A 459 -3.26 -21.58 -7.45
N GLN A 460 -4.46 -21.34 -8.01
CA GLN A 460 -5.54 -20.70 -7.28
C GLN A 460 -6.51 -21.73 -6.72
N PHE A 461 -7.10 -21.43 -5.56
CA PHE A 461 -8.18 -22.20 -4.97
C PHE A 461 -9.21 -21.30 -4.27
N THR A 462 -10.38 -21.86 -3.98
CA THR A 462 -11.41 -21.17 -3.22
C THR A 462 -11.66 -21.88 -1.90
N PHE A 463 -12.08 -21.11 -0.90
CA PHE A 463 -12.52 -21.63 0.40
C PHE A 463 -13.67 -20.77 0.93
N ILE A 464 -14.36 -21.30 1.94
CA ILE A 464 -15.42 -20.55 2.64
C ILE A 464 -14.81 -19.88 3.86
N ALA A 465 -15.06 -18.59 4.01
CA ALA A 465 -14.65 -17.79 5.15
C ALA A 465 -15.19 -18.36 6.47
N ALA A 466 -14.69 -17.87 7.60
CA ALA A 466 -15.13 -18.29 8.93
C ALA A 466 -16.62 -17.97 9.22
N ASP A 467 -17.27 -17.10 8.44
CA ASP A 467 -18.71 -16.84 8.53
C ASP A 467 -19.59 -17.96 7.93
N GLY A 468 -18.99 -18.97 7.30
CA GLY A 468 -19.68 -20.10 6.66
C GLY A 468 -20.38 -19.76 5.34
N GLN A 469 -20.22 -18.54 4.80
CA GLN A 469 -20.98 -18.05 3.63
C GLN A 469 -20.09 -17.42 2.56
N THR A 470 -19.15 -16.54 2.97
CA THR A 470 -18.35 -15.75 2.05
C THR A 470 -17.31 -16.61 1.36
N ARG A 471 -17.36 -16.67 0.02
CA ARG A 471 -16.34 -17.33 -0.76
C ARG A 471 -15.09 -16.44 -0.87
N LEU A 472 -13.96 -16.95 -0.45
CA LEU A 472 -12.66 -16.33 -0.52
C LEU A 472 -11.72 -17.14 -1.42
N HIS A 473 -10.56 -16.57 -1.72
CA HIS A 473 -9.59 -17.16 -2.63
C HIS A 473 -8.24 -17.31 -1.94
N GLY A 474 -7.52 -18.34 -2.32
CA GLY A 474 -6.14 -18.58 -1.95
C GLY A 474 -5.27 -18.79 -3.20
N MET A 475 -4.00 -18.47 -3.08
CA MET A 475 -3.00 -18.65 -4.14
C MET A 475 -1.76 -19.30 -3.56
N MET A 476 -1.27 -20.33 -4.22
CA MET A 476 -0.05 -21.07 -3.87
C MET A 476 1.00 -20.85 -4.94
N GLN A 477 2.24 -20.60 -4.51
CA GLN A 477 3.43 -20.61 -5.36
C GLN A 477 4.37 -21.72 -4.88
N PHE A 478 4.95 -22.45 -5.81
CA PHE A 478 5.69 -23.65 -5.56
C PHE A 478 7.19 -23.45 -5.80
N PRO A 479 8.06 -24.28 -5.19
CA PRO A 479 9.47 -24.34 -5.58
C PRO A 479 9.62 -24.91 -6.99
N SER A 480 10.75 -24.64 -7.63
CA SER A 480 11.11 -25.29 -8.88
C SER A 480 11.15 -26.81 -8.72
N ASN A 481 10.83 -27.54 -9.79
CA ASN A 481 10.75 -29.00 -9.78
C ASN A 481 9.81 -29.55 -8.69
N PHE A 482 8.70 -28.88 -8.46
CA PHE A 482 7.69 -29.30 -7.48
C PHE A 482 7.20 -30.69 -7.74
N ASP A 483 7.20 -31.56 -6.68
CA ASP A 483 6.74 -32.92 -6.73
C ASP A 483 5.51 -33.12 -5.83
N PRO A 484 4.31 -33.27 -6.41
CA PRO A 484 3.07 -33.39 -5.62
C PRO A 484 2.97 -34.66 -4.76
N SER A 485 3.92 -35.61 -4.89
CA SER A 485 4.01 -36.78 -4.02
C SER A 485 4.72 -36.50 -2.69
N LYS A 486 5.43 -35.38 -2.58
CA LYS A 486 6.14 -34.94 -1.37
C LYS A 486 5.27 -34.03 -0.53
N LYS A 487 5.63 -33.87 0.75
CA LYS A 487 5.01 -32.90 1.65
C LYS A 487 5.93 -31.71 1.86
N TYR A 488 5.37 -30.50 1.71
CA TYR A 488 6.10 -29.24 1.82
C TYR A 488 5.59 -28.42 3.02
N PRO A 489 6.50 -27.77 3.78
CA PRO A 489 6.12 -26.73 4.72
C PRO A 489 5.53 -25.52 3.98
N VAL A 490 4.68 -24.76 4.64
CA VAL A 490 4.00 -23.59 4.05
C VAL A 490 4.40 -22.33 4.76
N LEU A 491 4.65 -21.26 4.01
CA LEU A 491 4.78 -19.90 4.52
C LEU A 491 3.63 -19.05 4.00
N LEU A 492 2.74 -18.61 4.90
CA LEU A 492 1.68 -17.69 4.60
C LEU A 492 2.19 -16.24 4.70
N ASN A 493 2.15 -15.51 3.59
CA ASN A 493 2.39 -14.06 3.54
C ASN A 493 1.08 -13.32 3.79
N VAL A 494 1.02 -12.48 4.83
CA VAL A 494 -0.21 -11.77 5.23
C VAL A 494 -0.05 -10.26 5.28
N TYR A 495 -1.16 -9.56 5.01
CA TYR A 495 -1.41 -8.19 5.45
C TYR A 495 -2.76 -8.11 6.18
N GLY A 496 -3.88 -8.17 5.47
CA GLY A 496 -5.23 -8.34 6.03
C GLY A 496 -5.92 -7.05 6.48
N GLY A 497 -5.29 -5.88 6.37
CA GLY A 497 -5.90 -4.60 6.77
C GLY A 497 -7.18 -4.27 6.00
N PRO A 498 -8.18 -3.62 6.63
CA PRO A 498 -9.47 -3.32 6.03
C PRO A 498 -9.37 -2.46 4.76
N GLY A 499 -10.10 -2.83 3.72
CA GLY A 499 -10.12 -2.14 2.44
C GLY A 499 -8.84 -2.34 1.60
N SER A 500 -7.85 -3.10 2.09
CA SER A 500 -6.67 -3.43 1.31
C SER A 500 -7.04 -4.29 0.10
N ASN A 501 -6.25 -4.16 -0.96
CA ASN A 501 -6.34 -5.11 -2.07
C ASN A 501 -5.88 -6.48 -1.58
N GLY A 502 -6.74 -7.48 -1.68
CA GLY A 502 -6.39 -8.87 -1.42
C GLY A 502 -5.51 -9.45 -2.53
N LEU A 503 -5.83 -10.66 -2.95
CA LEU A 503 -5.18 -11.28 -4.09
C LEU A 503 -5.48 -10.52 -5.39
N ASN A 504 -4.48 -10.36 -6.22
CA ASN A 504 -4.61 -9.86 -7.59
C ASN A 504 -4.46 -11.03 -8.56
N GLU A 505 -5.33 -11.09 -9.54
CA GLU A 505 -5.32 -12.12 -10.58
C GLU A 505 -4.35 -11.71 -11.71
N THR A 506 -3.09 -11.50 -11.38
CA THR A 506 -2.01 -11.19 -12.32
C THR A 506 -1.02 -12.34 -12.37
N PHE A 507 -0.40 -12.55 -13.52
CA PHE A 507 0.68 -13.50 -13.64
C PHE A 507 1.86 -13.06 -12.76
N ALA A 508 2.28 -13.96 -11.89
CA ALA A 508 3.47 -13.76 -11.07
C ALA A 508 4.52 -14.79 -11.46
N THR A 509 5.74 -14.36 -11.63
CA THR A 509 6.89 -15.29 -11.64
C THR A 509 6.96 -16.03 -10.31
N ALA A 510 7.66 -17.16 -10.27
CA ALA A 510 7.84 -17.93 -9.05
C ALA A 510 8.38 -17.03 -7.91
N ASN A 511 8.02 -17.36 -6.68
CA ASN A 511 8.50 -16.62 -5.53
C ASN A 511 9.88 -17.16 -5.11
N PRO A 512 10.93 -16.32 -5.05
CA PRO A 512 12.28 -16.78 -4.66
C PRO A 512 12.34 -17.50 -3.31
N LEU A 513 11.47 -17.17 -2.36
CA LEU A 513 11.44 -17.83 -1.05
C LEU A 513 10.97 -19.28 -1.14
N ALA A 514 10.22 -19.64 -2.18
CA ALA A 514 9.81 -21.01 -2.40
C ALA A 514 11.02 -21.95 -2.62
N GLU A 515 12.10 -21.42 -3.19
CA GLU A 515 13.30 -22.20 -3.51
C GLU A 515 14.05 -22.73 -2.27
N TYR A 516 13.72 -22.24 -1.07
CA TYR A 516 14.15 -22.87 0.17
C TYR A 516 13.36 -24.16 0.53
N GLY A 517 12.46 -24.61 -0.34
CA GLY A 517 11.65 -25.81 -0.14
C GLY A 517 10.29 -25.55 0.51
N PHE A 518 9.75 -24.35 0.43
CA PHE A 518 8.44 -23.97 0.95
C PHE A 518 7.41 -23.79 -0.16
N ILE A 519 6.14 -24.05 0.16
CA ILE A 519 5.02 -23.49 -0.59
C ILE A 519 4.72 -22.10 -0.01
N ILE A 520 4.68 -21.07 -0.87
CA ILE A 520 4.28 -19.72 -0.44
C ILE A 520 2.79 -19.56 -0.67
N LEU A 521 2.05 -19.33 0.43
CA LEU A 521 0.61 -19.17 0.44
C LEU A 521 0.24 -17.69 0.58
N ARG A 522 -0.79 -17.26 -0.15
CA ARG A 522 -1.47 -15.98 0.03
C ARG A 522 -2.96 -16.22 0.08
N LEU A 523 -3.67 -15.55 0.96
CA LEU A 523 -5.09 -15.72 1.20
C LEU A 523 -5.82 -14.39 1.20
N ASP A 524 -7.06 -14.40 0.71
CA ASP A 524 -8.01 -13.31 0.93
C ASP A 524 -8.66 -13.42 2.32
N ALA A 525 -9.20 -12.30 2.77
CA ALA A 525 -10.07 -12.21 3.94
C ALA A 525 -11.28 -11.31 3.63
N ARG A 526 -12.32 -11.34 4.46
CA ARG A 526 -13.49 -10.46 4.37
C ARG A 526 -13.15 -8.99 4.57
N THR A 527 -12.01 -8.69 5.15
CA THR A 527 -11.45 -7.33 5.25
C THR A 527 -10.96 -6.76 3.93
N ASN A 528 -10.75 -7.58 2.89
CA ASN A 528 -10.27 -7.11 1.60
C ASN A 528 -11.38 -6.42 0.78
N ALA A 529 -10.96 -5.44 -0.06
CA ALA A 529 -11.85 -4.74 -0.99
C ALA A 529 -12.43 -5.65 -2.08
N GLY A 530 -13.50 -5.18 -2.74
CA GLY A 530 -14.06 -5.81 -3.94
C GLY A 530 -15.18 -6.82 -3.70
N ARG A 531 -15.61 -7.01 -2.44
CA ARG A 531 -16.71 -7.94 -2.09
C ARG A 531 -17.95 -7.24 -1.58
N GLY A 532 -18.02 -5.92 -1.72
CA GLY A 532 -19.09 -5.07 -1.23
C GLY A 532 -18.95 -4.69 0.24
N ARG A 533 -19.66 -3.64 0.62
CA ARG A 533 -19.56 -3.05 1.95
C ARG A 533 -20.16 -3.93 3.05
N LYS A 534 -21.18 -4.73 2.76
CA LYS A 534 -21.77 -5.65 3.74
C LYS A 534 -20.76 -6.68 4.25
N VAL A 535 -19.83 -7.10 3.37
CA VAL A 535 -18.75 -8.02 3.75
C VAL A 535 -17.68 -7.27 4.52
N LEU A 536 -17.23 -6.12 4.00
CA LEU A 536 -16.16 -5.33 4.60
C LEU A 536 -16.57 -4.77 5.99
N ASP A 537 -17.83 -4.35 6.16
CA ASP A 537 -18.33 -3.80 7.44
C ASP A 537 -18.31 -4.82 8.60
N GLN A 538 -18.19 -6.12 8.32
CA GLN A 538 -17.99 -7.13 9.36
C GLN A 538 -16.68 -6.93 10.13
N SER A 539 -15.72 -6.21 9.55
CA SER A 539 -14.45 -5.84 10.21
C SER A 539 -14.60 -4.68 11.20
N TYR A 540 -15.72 -3.93 11.18
CA TYR A 540 -15.90 -2.79 12.08
C TYR A 540 -15.97 -3.26 13.54
N GLN A 541 -15.10 -2.70 14.38
CA GLN A 541 -14.85 -3.10 15.77
C GLN A 541 -14.39 -4.57 15.93
N GLN A 542 -13.86 -5.18 14.85
CA GLN A 542 -13.46 -6.59 14.81
C GLN A 542 -12.05 -6.76 14.15
N LEU A 543 -11.19 -5.73 14.19
CA LEU A 543 -9.81 -5.85 13.72
C LEU A 543 -9.09 -6.93 14.53
N GLY A 544 -8.25 -7.73 13.89
CA GLY A 544 -7.56 -8.86 14.52
C GLY A 544 -8.48 -10.04 14.86
N ILE A 545 -9.72 -10.03 14.37
CA ILE A 545 -10.69 -11.13 14.60
C ILE A 545 -11.12 -11.72 13.25
N VAL A 546 -11.79 -10.93 12.41
CA VAL A 546 -12.43 -11.41 11.17
C VAL A 546 -11.41 -11.98 10.20
N GLU A 547 -10.34 -11.25 9.92
CA GLU A 547 -9.28 -11.68 9.01
C GLU A 547 -8.45 -12.85 9.57
N ILE A 548 -8.24 -12.90 10.88
CA ILE A 548 -7.51 -13.99 11.52
C ILE A 548 -8.29 -15.30 11.38
N ASP A 549 -9.60 -15.26 11.64
CA ASP A 549 -10.48 -16.42 11.52
C ASP A 549 -10.59 -16.88 10.06
N ASP A 550 -10.63 -15.94 9.10
CA ASP A 550 -10.66 -16.25 7.67
C ASP A 550 -9.35 -16.85 7.19
N PHE A 551 -8.19 -16.32 7.63
CA PHE A 551 -6.89 -16.93 7.31
C PHE A 551 -6.74 -18.33 7.89
N ALA A 552 -7.24 -18.57 9.09
CA ALA A 552 -7.28 -19.90 9.67
C ALA A 552 -8.14 -20.88 8.82
N ALA A 553 -9.30 -20.43 8.34
CA ALA A 553 -10.13 -21.21 7.41
C ALA A 553 -9.40 -21.51 6.09
N GLY A 554 -8.70 -20.51 5.53
CA GLY A 554 -7.92 -20.66 4.31
C GLY A 554 -6.73 -21.62 4.46
N ILE A 555 -6.02 -21.60 5.60
CA ILE A 555 -4.95 -22.57 5.90
C ILE A 555 -5.53 -23.98 5.98
N ARG A 556 -6.65 -24.18 6.69
CA ARG A 556 -7.31 -25.52 6.77
C ARG A 556 -7.65 -26.03 5.37
N ALA A 557 -8.25 -25.17 4.53
CA ALA A 557 -8.52 -25.55 3.14
C ALA A 557 -7.24 -25.85 2.34
N ALA A 558 -6.13 -25.17 2.61
CA ALA A 558 -4.85 -25.48 1.99
C ALA A 558 -4.30 -26.85 2.43
N THR A 559 -4.46 -27.22 3.71
CA THR A 559 -3.96 -28.48 4.28
C THR A 559 -4.74 -29.73 3.82
N GLU A 560 -5.86 -29.58 3.14
CA GLU A 560 -6.57 -30.71 2.49
C GLU A 560 -5.77 -31.31 1.31
N ARG A 561 -4.75 -30.62 0.82
CA ARG A 561 -3.90 -31.08 -0.27
C ARG A 561 -2.82 -32.00 0.25
N SER A 562 -2.65 -33.16 -0.39
CA SER A 562 -1.71 -34.20 0.04
C SER A 562 -0.25 -33.74 0.15
N TYR A 563 0.13 -32.73 -0.65
CA TYR A 563 1.47 -32.17 -0.69
C TYR A 563 1.71 -31.04 0.34
N VAL A 564 0.70 -30.62 1.10
CA VAL A 564 0.85 -29.65 2.19
C VAL A 564 1.11 -30.38 3.50
N ASP A 565 2.16 -29.98 4.21
CA ASP A 565 2.44 -30.49 5.55
C ASP A 565 1.73 -29.62 6.60
N ALA A 566 0.63 -30.12 7.12
CA ALA A 566 -0.18 -29.43 8.13
C ALA A 566 0.56 -29.21 9.46
N THR A 567 1.69 -29.88 9.70
CA THR A 567 2.49 -29.73 10.93
C THR A 567 3.61 -28.69 10.81
N ARG A 568 3.77 -28.06 9.62
CA ARG A 568 4.85 -27.13 9.30
C ARG A 568 4.35 -25.87 8.60
N ILE A 569 3.50 -25.10 9.32
CA ILE A 569 2.90 -23.86 8.82
C ILE A 569 3.55 -22.65 9.50
N GLY A 570 4.13 -21.75 8.71
CA GLY A 570 4.67 -20.47 9.13
C GLY A 570 3.83 -19.30 8.60
N VAL A 571 3.84 -18.17 9.31
CA VAL A 571 3.15 -16.93 8.91
C VAL A 571 4.11 -15.74 9.04
N TYR A 572 4.14 -14.86 8.06
CA TYR A 572 4.94 -13.63 8.14
C TYR A 572 4.22 -12.42 7.52
N GLY A 573 4.49 -11.27 8.07
CA GLY A 573 3.96 -10.01 7.59
C GLY A 573 4.56 -8.80 8.28
N THR A 574 4.29 -7.61 7.73
CA THR A 574 4.80 -6.33 8.24
C THR A 574 3.64 -5.39 8.56
N SER A 575 3.80 -4.51 9.56
CA SER A 575 2.80 -3.52 9.95
C SER A 575 1.53 -4.21 10.46
N TYR A 576 0.36 -3.92 9.88
CA TYR A 576 -0.86 -4.69 10.13
C TYR A 576 -0.63 -6.19 9.97
N GLY A 577 0.10 -6.61 8.90
CA GLY A 577 0.46 -8.00 8.67
C GLY A 577 1.36 -8.61 9.76
N GLY A 578 2.18 -7.79 10.41
CA GLY A 578 2.95 -8.20 11.60
C GLY A 578 2.06 -8.53 12.78
N SER A 579 1.02 -7.71 13.02
CA SER A 579 -0.02 -7.99 14.02
C SER A 579 -0.78 -9.29 13.68
N VAL A 580 -1.16 -9.44 12.41
CA VAL A 580 -1.82 -10.67 11.92
C VAL A 580 -0.95 -11.89 12.15
N ALA A 581 0.34 -11.84 11.82
CA ALA A 581 1.27 -12.97 12.01
C ALA A 581 1.35 -13.39 13.48
N ALA A 582 1.50 -12.43 14.41
CA ALA A 582 1.52 -12.69 15.85
C ALA A 582 0.18 -13.25 16.36
N LEU A 583 -0.94 -12.64 15.95
CA LEU A 583 -2.29 -13.11 16.34
C LEU A 583 -2.60 -14.51 15.81
N MET A 584 -2.22 -14.83 14.58
CA MET A 584 -2.39 -16.17 14.01
C MET A 584 -1.69 -17.23 14.87
N LEU A 585 -0.45 -16.99 15.26
CA LEU A 585 0.33 -17.91 16.08
C LEU A 585 -0.29 -18.08 17.48
N MET A 586 -0.76 -17.00 18.09
CA MET A 586 -1.28 -17.02 19.48
C MET A 586 -2.72 -17.54 19.56
N ARG A 587 -3.57 -17.24 18.56
CA ARG A 587 -4.99 -17.65 18.55
C ARG A 587 -5.21 -19.05 17.96
N TYR A 588 -4.32 -19.49 17.08
CA TYR A 588 -4.40 -20.77 16.40
C TYR A 588 -3.10 -21.59 16.56
N PRO A 589 -2.64 -21.84 17.81
CA PRO A 589 -1.35 -22.47 18.09
C PRO A 589 -1.25 -23.95 17.63
N ASP A 590 -2.37 -24.59 17.35
CA ASP A 590 -2.40 -25.96 16.82
C ASP A 590 -2.43 -25.98 15.26
N LEU A 591 -2.51 -24.81 14.62
CA LEU A 591 -2.52 -24.63 13.17
C LEU A 591 -1.28 -23.91 12.66
N VAL A 592 -0.80 -22.91 13.38
CA VAL A 592 0.38 -22.11 13.04
C VAL A 592 1.51 -22.45 14.03
N HIS A 593 2.69 -22.72 13.51
CA HIS A 593 3.80 -23.28 14.27
C HIS A 593 4.95 -22.29 14.47
N ALA A 594 5.12 -21.36 13.51
CA ALA A 594 6.11 -20.30 13.60
C ALA A 594 5.56 -19.01 12.99
N ALA A 595 5.92 -17.84 13.55
CA ALA A 595 5.55 -16.55 12.99
C ALA A 595 6.68 -15.54 13.04
N ALA A 596 6.84 -14.75 11.97
CA ALA A 596 7.73 -13.60 11.92
C ALA A 596 6.90 -12.31 11.80
N ALA A 597 6.82 -11.56 12.90
CA ALA A 597 6.06 -10.34 13.04
C ALA A 597 6.97 -9.12 12.89
N SER A 598 6.89 -8.43 11.73
CA SER A 598 7.68 -7.25 11.46
C SER A 598 6.91 -5.97 11.77
N SER A 599 7.48 -5.09 12.59
CA SER A 599 6.91 -3.78 12.97
C SER A 599 5.39 -3.86 13.28
N PRO A 600 4.94 -4.78 14.18
CA PRO A 600 3.52 -5.04 14.40
C PRO A 600 2.83 -3.89 15.13
N VAL A 601 1.60 -3.53 14.73
CA VAL A 601 0.69 -2.72 15.57
C VAL A 601 0.13 -3.63 16.65
N THR A 602 0.65 -3.54 17.85
CA THR A 602 0.34 -4.47 18.94
C THR A 602 -0.87 -4.05 19.79
N ASP A 603 -1.21 -2.78 19.76
CA ASP A 603 -2.42 -2.20 20.35
C ASP A 603 -2.77 -0.93 19.56
N TYR A 604 -3.98 -0.83 19.06
CA TYR A 604 -4.44 0.34 18.30
C TYR A 604 -4.58 1.62 19.14
N ARG A 605 -4.50 1.54 20.46
CA ARG A 605 -4.35 2.71 21.33
C ARG A 605 -2.98 3.38 21.17
N LEU A 606 -2.00 2.66 20.65
CA LEU A 606 -0.64 3.14 20.35
C LEU A 606 -0.49 3.67 18.93
N TYR A 607 -1.53 3.55 18.11
CA TYR A 607 -1.57 4.00 16.72
C TYR A 607 -2.42 5.28 16.59
N ASP A 608 -2.43 5.91 15.39
CA ASP A 608 -3.07 7.20 15.21
C ASP A 608 -4.61 7.16 15.28
N THR A 609 -5.18 8.35 15.48
CA THR A 609 -6.62 8.57 15.60
C THR A 609 -7.38 8.21 14.33
N ALA A 610 -6.91 8.68 13.15
CA ALA A 610 -7.70 8.60 11.93
C ALA A 610 -7.86 7.16 11.43
N TYR A 611 -6.84 6.32 11.62
CA TYR A 611 -6.93 4.89 11.33
C TYR A 611 -7.71 4.15 12.42
N SER A 612 -7.22 4.22 13.66
CA SER A 612 -7.74 3.41 14.76
C SER A 612 -9.21 3.67 15.03
N GLU A 613 -9.61 4.94 15.10
CA GLU A 613 -10.97 5.33 15.44
C GLU A 613 -11.97 5.11 14.30
N ARG A 614 -11.51 5.18 13.05
CA ARG A 614 -12.32 4.82 11.87
C ARG A 614 -12.87 3.40 12.00
N TYR A 615 -12.02 2.47 12.45
CA TYR A 615 -12.36 1.05 12.47
C TYR A 615 -12.83 0.54 13.84
N LEU A 616 -12.40 1.15 14.95
CA LEU A 616 -12.71 0.67 16.31
C LEU A 616 -13.61 1.61 17.10
N GLY A 617 -13.80 2.87 16.66
CA GLY A 617 -14.44 3.92 17.44
C GLY A 617 -13.49 4.55 18.46
N LEU A 618 -13.99 5.45 19.29
CA LEU A 618 -13.18 6.05 20.37
C LEU A 618 -12.84 5.02 21.44
N PRO A 619 -11.59 4.98 21.96
CA PRO A 619 -11.18 3.98 22.96
C PRO A 619 -12.05 3.98 24.22
N GLU A 620 -12.50 5.15 24.69
CA GLU A 620 -13.35 5.29 25.87
C GLU A 620 -14.79 4.81 25.62
N GLN A 621 -15.26 4.79 24.37
CA GLN A 621 -16.61 4.33 23.98
C GLN A 621 -16.62 2.87 23.54
N SER A 622 -15.50 2.33 23.09
CA SER A 622 -15.37 0.98 22.54
C SER A 622 -14.18 0.21 23.13
N PRO A 623 -13.94 0.23 24.47
CA PRO A 623 -12.75 -0.38 25.05
C PRO A 623 -12.62 -1.87 24.72
N ALA A 624 -13.70 -2.61 24.69
CA ALA A 624 -13.70 -4.03 24.33
C ALA A 624 -13.26 -4.32 22.89
N ALA A 625 -13.45 -3.39 21.94
CA ALA A 625 -12.96 -3.54 20.57
C ALA A 625 -11.43 -3.42 20.52
N TYR A 626 -10.87 -2.48 21.27
CA TYR A 626 -9.42 -2.33 21.41
C TYR A 626 -8.78 -3.52 22.14
N ASP A 627 -9.40 -4.00 23.21
CA ASP A 627 -8.89 -5.16 23.97
C ASP A 627 -8.86 -6.42 23.10
N ARG A 628 -9.90 -6.67 22.30
CA ARG A 628 -9.96 -7.82 21.40
C ARG A 628 -8.94 -7.72 20.25
N SER A 629 -8.62 -6.52 19.79
CA SER A 629 -7.64 -6.31 18.70
C SER A 629 -6.19 -6.29 19.17
N ALA A 630 -5.94 -6.14 20.49
CA ALA A 630 -4.60 -6.05 21.04
C ALA A 630 -3.91 -7.42 21.06
N VAL A 631 -2.71 -7.50 20.49
CA VAL A 631 -1.88 -8.71 20.46
C VAL A 631 -1.58 -9.22 21.86
N MET A 632 -1.33 -8.29 22.81
CA MET A 632 -1.03 -8.63 24.20
C MET A 632 -2.12 -9.42 24.90
N THR A 633 -3.38 -9.31 24.47
CA THR A 633 -4.51 -10.08 25.02
C THR A 633 -4.34 -11.59 24.85
N TYR A 634 -3.53 -12.02 23.87
CA TYR A 634 -3.42 -13.42 23.47
C TYR A 634 -2.05 -14.06 23.78
N VAL A 635 -1.16 -13.38 24.48
CA VAL A 635 0.23 -13.87 24.74
C VAL A 635 0.26 -15.23 25.45
N ASP A 636 -0.72 -15.52 26.30
CA ASP A 636 -0.82 -16.83 27.00
C ASP A 636 -1.02 -17.99 26.01
N GLY A 637 -1.65 -17.72 24.85
CA GLY A 637 -1.88 -18.71 23.79
C GLY A 637 -0.63 -19.06 22.99
N LEU A 638 0.49 -18.36 23.17
CA LEU A 638 1.73 -18.66 22.44
C LEU A 638 2.27 -20.04 22.82
N LYS A 639 2.31 -20.97 21.85
CA LYS A 639 2.91 -22.31 21.95
C LYS A 639 4.02 -22.54 20.93
N GLY A 640 3.92 -21.94 19.76
CA GLY A 640 4.92 -22.04 18.70
C GLY A 640 6.02 -20.99 18.79
N ASP A 641 6.83 -20.88 17.76
CA ASP A 641 7.99 -20.01 17.70
C ASP A 641 7.65 -18.64 17.14
N LEU A 642 7.99 -17.58 17.87
CA LEU A 642 7.74 -16.19 17.49
C LEU A 642 9.05 -15.42 17.28
N MET A 643 9.21 -14.77 16.13
CA MET A 643 10.20 -13.74 15.87
C MET A 643 9.50 -12.38 15.79
N VAL A 644 9.98 -11.39 16.56
CA VAL A 644 9.54 -9.99 16.51
C VAL A 644 10.66 -9.14 15.94
N TYR A 645 10.37 -8.39 14.89
CA TYR A 645 11.28 -7.37 14.34
C TYR A 645 10.70 -5.98 14.51
N PHE A 646 11.56 -5.00 14.79
CA PHE A 646 11.22 -3.57 14.68
C PHE A 646 12.45 -2.73 14.37
N GLY A 647 12.25 -1.63 13.63
CA GLY A 647 13.26 -0.60 13.42
C GLY A 647 13.28 0.41 14.55
N THR A 648 14.47 0.80 15.04
CA THR A 648 14.57 1.77 16.13
C THR A 648 14.20 3.20 15.74
N SER A 649 14.16 3.50 14.42
CA SER A 649 13.74 4.78 13.86
C SER A 649 12.40 4.69 13.14
N ASP A 650 11.54 3.71 13.51
CA ASP A 650 10.20 3.59 12.96
C ASP A 650 9.30 4.72 13.48
N ASP A 651 8.93 5.64 12.60
CA ASP A 651 8.11 6.82 12.88
C ASP A 651 6.64 6.67 12.49
N ASN A 652 6.27 5.48 12.01
CA ASN A 652 4.90 5.07 11.72
C ASN A 652 4.36 4.16 12.84
N VAL A 653 4.82 2.92 12.92
CA VAL A 653 4.52 2.02 14.03
C VAL A 653 5.65 2.09 15.04
N HIS A 654 5.57 3.03 15.91
CA HIS A 654 6.63 3.35 16.87
C HIS A 654 7.16 2.11 17.62
N PRO A 655 8.47 2.06 17.94
CA PRO A 655 9.10 0.94 18.67
C PRO A 655 8.39 0.52 19.95
N LYS A 656 7.65 1.44 20.60
CA LYS A 656 6.85 1.14 21.79
C LYS A 656 5.85 0.01 21.59
N ASN A 657 5.34 -0.21 20.38
CA ASN A 657 4.45 -1.33 20.06
C ASN A 657 5.15 -2.66 20.33
N SER A 658 6.32 -2.86 19.71
CA SER A 658 7.12 -4.08 19.90
C SER A 658 7.65 -4.21 21.32
N LEU A 659 8.09 -3.11 21.97
CA LEU A 659 8.58 -3.13 23.34
C LEU A 659 7.49 -3.53 24.35
N GLN A 660 6.24 -3.10 24.16
CA GLN A 660 5.12 -3.52 25.01
C GLN A 660 4.78 -5.01 24.82
N LEU A 661 4.82 -5.51 23.58
CA LEU A 661 4.64 -6.93 23.29
C LEU A 661 5.75 -7.77 23.94
N ILE A 662 7.01 -7.37 23.80
CA ILE A 662 8.17 -8.02 24.43
C ILE A 662 7.97 -8.08 25.95
N ARG A 663 7.57 -6.98 26.58
CA ARG A 663 7.29 -6.93 28.02
C ARG A 663 6.18 -7.91 28.44
N ALA A 664 5.09 -7.97 27.65
CA ALA A 664 3.96 -8.86 27.92
C ALA A 664 4.37 -10.34 27.79
N LEU A 665 5.14 -10.70 26.76
CA LEU A 665 5.66 -12.05 26.56
C LEU A 665 6.60 -12.49 27.68
N GLN A 666 7.51 -11.58 28.11
CA GLN A 666 8.42 -11.85 29.25
C GLN A 666 7.64 -12.05 30.54
N ALA A 667 6.62 -11.22 30.82
CA ALA A 667 5.77 -11.35 31.99
C ALA A 667 4.98 -12.67 32.01
N ALA A 668 4.58 -13.17 30.82
CA ALA A 668 3.92 -14.46 30.64
C ALA A 668 4.88 -15.65 30.60
N GLY A 669 6.20 -15.44 30.78
CA GLY A 669 7.21 -16.49 30.77
C GLY A 669 7.36 -17.19 29.40
N LYS A 670 7.09 -16.49 28.29
CA LYS A 670 7.16 -17.04 26.94
C LYS A 670 8.56 -16.87 26.35
N SER A 671 9.01 -17.85 25.56
CA SER A 671 10.23 -17.77 24.77
C SER A 671 9.92 -17.21 23.38
N PHE A 672 10.79 -16.34 22.87
CA PHE A 672 10.65 -15.71 21.55
C PHE A 672 11.99 -15.14 21.10
N GLU A 673 12.10 -14.83 19.80
CA GLU A 673 13.27 -14.16 19.22
C GLU A 673 12.97 -12.68 18.95
N VAL A 674 13.97 -11.83 19.13
CA VAL A 674 13.87 -10.41 18.80
C VAL A 674 14.99 -10.04 17.83
N GLN A 675 14.60 -9.42 16.73
CA GLN A 675 15.53 -8.75 15.82
C GLN A 675 15.27 -7.26 15.87
N VAL A 676 16.30 -6.49 16.12
CA VAL A 676 16.25 -5.04 16.09
C VAL A 676 16.94 -4.54 14.84
N GLY A 677 16.30 -3.60 14.14
CA GLY A 677 16.90 -2.86 13.02
C GLY A 677 17.44 -1.51 13.52
N PRO A 678 18.73 -1.40 13.91
CA PRO A 678 19.31 -0.15 14.38
C PRO A 678 19.23 0.92 13.30
N ASP A 679 18.69 2.09 13.63
CA ASP A 679 18.43 3.23 12.73
C ASP A 679 17.60 2.90 11.48
N ARG A 680 16.88 1.75 11.48
CA ARG A 680 15.92 1.40 10.43
C ARG A 680 14.54 1.98 10.77
N GLY A 681 13.80 2.34 9.70
CA GLY A 681 12.41 2.79 9.79
C GLY A 681 11.40 1.62 9.81
N HIS A 682 10.20 1.88 9.32
CA HIS A 682 9.04 0.97 9.36
C HIS A 682 9.26 -0.37 8.63
N THR A 683 10.04 -0.39 7.57
CA THR A 683 10.34 -1.60 6.80
C THR A 683 11.84 -1.91 6.91
N GLY A 684 12.21 -3.16 6.98
CA GLY A 684 13.64 -3.50 7.02
C GLY A 684 13.99 -4.80 7.74
N MET A 685 13.00 -5.66 8.02
CA MET A 685 13.31 -7.02 8.49
C MET A 685 14.25 -7.70 7.50
N ASP A 686 15.37 -8.22 7.99
CA ASP A 686 16.31 -8.97 7.18
C ASP A 686 15.67 -10.28 6.72
N GLN A 687 15.44 -10.41 5.41
CA GLN A 687 14.82 -11.58 4.81
C GLN A 687 15.67 -12.85 5.01
N THR A 688 17.00 -12.72 5.03
CA THR A 688 17.91 -13.82 5.30
C THR A 688 17.68 -14.38 6.70
N ARG A 689 17.61 -13.51 7.72
CA ARG A 689 17.36 -13.90 9.10
C ARG A 689 15.97 -14.49 9.29
N MET A 690 14.97 -13.93 8.62
CA MET A 690 13.60 -14.50 8.61
C MET A 690 13.60 -15.91 8.05
N MET A 691 14.32 -16.17 6.95
CA MET A 691 14.38 -17.50 6.36
C MET A 691 15.20 -18.47 7.20
N GLU A 692 16.31 -18.04 7.82
CA GLU A 692 17.03 -18.85 8.80
C GLU A 692 16.11 -19.33 9.93
N PHE A 693 15.29 -18.42 10.48
CA PHE A 693 14.30 -18.75 11.50
C PHE A 693 13.29 -19.79 11.02
N PHE A 694 12.66 -19.59 9.84
CA PHE A 694 11.67 -20.54 9.36
C PHE A 694 12.26 -21.91 8.98
N ILE A 695 13.46 -21.95 8.40
CA ILE A 695 14.15 -23.20 8.07
C ILE A 695 14.47 -23.95 9.37
N GLU A 696 14.97 -23.27 10.40
CA GLU A 696 15.26 -23.89 11.69
C GLU A 696 13.99 -24.46 12.33
N ARG A 697 12.93 -23.65 12.45
CA ARG A 697 11.71 -24.01 13.19
C ARG A 697 10.78 -24.97 12.44
N LEU A 698 10.75 -24.92 11.11
CA LEU A 698 9.80 -25.70 10.32
C LEU A 698 10.43 -26.86 9.54
N ILE A 699 11.76 -26.85 9.33
CA ILE A 699 12.45 -27.91 8.60
C ILE A 699 13.36 -28.70 9.54
N LEU A 700 14.30 -28.04 10.26
CA LEU A 700 15.29 -28.75 11.09
C LEU A 700 14.68 -29.28 12.39
N ASP A 701 13.98 -28.46 13.16
CA ASP A 701 13.41 -28.86 14.47
C ASP A 701 12.24 -29.85 14.35
N ARG A 702 11.58 -29.92 13.20
CA ARG A 702 10.39 -30.76 12.95
C ARG A 702 10.61 -31.89 11.95
N GLY A 703 11.79 -31.98 11.32
CA GLY A 703 12.15 -33.03 10.36
C GLY A 703 12.45 -34.38 10.99
N ASP A 704 12.80 -34.44 12.28
CA ASP A 704 13.25 -35.65 12.97
C ASP A 704 12.37 -36.06 14.15
N ALA A 705 11.06 -36.16 13.96
CA ALA A 705 10.19 -36.78 14.97
C ALA A 705 10.40 -38.28 15.13
N SER A 706 11.33 -38.92 14.35
CA SER A 706 11.62 -40.32 14.41
C SER A 706 12.91 -40.71 15.18
N THR A 707 13.71 -39.75 15.67
CA THR A 707 14.99 -40.00 16.36
C THR A 707 15.24 -39.22 17.65
N SER A 708 14.24 -38.60 18.25
CA SER A 708 14.45 -37.86 19.50
C SER A 708 14.38 -38.74 20.75
N GLY A 709 15.40 -39.52 20.96
CA GLY A 709 15.74 -40.07 22.26
C GLY A 709 17.18 -39.72 22.62
N ILE A 710 17.47 -38.47 22.95
CA ILE A 710 18.59 -38.02 23.80
C ILE A 710 18.81 -36.53 23.53
N ARG A 711 18.43 -35.66 24.46
CA ARG A 711 19.01 -34.33 24.57
C ARG A 711 20.41 -34.51 25.16
N PRO A 712 21.47 -33.96 24.57
CA PRO A 712 22.72 -33.82 25.29
C PRO A 712 22.55 -32.76 26.37
N ASP A 713 22.80 -33.13 27.61
CA ASP A 713 22.95 -32.24 28.74
C ASP A 713 23.98 -31.16 28.40
N SER A 714 23.58 -29.92 28.54
CA SER A 714 24.47 -28.74 28.41
C SER A 714 25.33 -28.64 29.69
N PRO A 715 26.65 -28.33 29.60
CA PRO A 715 27.47 -28.01 30.75
C PRO A 715 27.19 -26.63 31.32
#